data_ab59644b4636f605cb29e42caa81931b
#
_entry.id   ab59644b4636f605cb29e42caa81931b
#
_cell.length_a   1.000
_cell.length_b   1.000
_cell.length_c   1.000
_cell.angle_alpha   90.00
_cell.angle_beta   90.00
_cell.angle_gamma   90.00
#
_symmetry.space_group_name_H-M   'P 1'
#
loop_
_entity.id
_entity.type
_entity.pdbx_description
1 polymer ?
#
loop_
_entity_poly.entity_id
_entity_poly.type
_entity_poly.pdbx_seq_one_letter_code
_entity_poly.pdbx_strand_id
1 'polypeptide(L)'
;MTSQFSPKVSEILAYSREEAARLASRSVAPEHLLLGLLRMKESPVLNVFRRLNINLLSVKTELENRVREDEIGMPIYTQQLVLNEKASNILKLAVLEARLQRTTRVEEQHLLLAILHDSAETGAKQVLELNNMNYEDVLTLLSVKDGIGLPDEDYEEEETDGGQQTSDNRKSGTATTATQTKSKSKTPVLDNFGTDLTQQAVEGKLDPCVGREREIQRVVEILGRRKKNNPILIGEPGVGKSAIVEGLAQLIASHHCSPTLFNKRLITLDMTGVVAGTKYRGQFEERMKMLVKELEQNPDIIIFVDEIHTMIGAGSTPGSMDAANILKPALARGTIQCIGATTLDEYRNSIEKDGALERRFQKVQVEPTTDEETLQILKNVRDRYEYHHHVSYTDEALEACVKLTARYVTDRFMPDKAIDALDETGSRVHLQNANIPPEITEMEKEIQHIKERKQQAVGNQNFELAASYRDRQTILERELQELNRKWLDGEVDVRQTVTAEQVADVVSMMTGIPVQRMAQEEGIRLKGMAQELKQQVIAQDKAIDKMVRAIQRNRVGLKEPNHPIGAFMFLGPTGVGKTYLAKKLAEFMFGSSDALIRIDMSEYTESFNVSRLIGAPPGYVGYEEGGQLTERVRRHPYSIVLLDEIEKAHGNVFNLLLQVLDEGRLTDGNGRFVDFRNTVIIMTSNAGTRQLKEFGRGVGFNTNSSSLMLNEQDKEHARQIVQKALSKQFSPEFLNRLDEIITFDQLDLDAIKQIIDVELKGLYRRISDLGYTVDLSDEAKQFVAEKGYDVQFGARPLKRAIQSYIEDGISELIINGDLPTGAVIHIGKAADKEELTFNI
;
A
#
# COMPACT_ATOMS: atom_id res chain seq x y z
N MET A 1 -10.05 19.34 -23.45
CA MET A 1 -9.55 18.13 -24.15
C MET A 1 -8.88 18.41 -25.49
N THR A 2 -8.94 19.60 -26.05
CA THR A 2 -8.41 19.94 -27.41
C THR A 2 -6.92 20.24 -27.48
N SER A 3 -6.22 20.42 -26.36
CA SER A 3 -4.78 20.75 -26.35
C SER A 3 -3.83 19.54 -26.42
N GLN A 4 -4.34 18.34 -26.22
CA GLN A 4 -3.53 17.11 -26.21
C GLN A 4 -3.39 16.43 -27.58
N PHE A 5 -4.24 16.78 -28.56
CA PHE A 5 -4.24 16.20 -29.89
C PHE A 5 -3.55 17.11 -30.91
N SER A 6 -2.84 16.52 -31.85
CA SER A 6 -2.26 17.27 -32.95
C SER A 6 -3.37 17.79 -33.90
N PRO A 7 -3.11 18.84 -34.71
CA PRO A 7 -4.07 19.32 -35.73
C PRO A 7 -4.52 18.20 -36.67
N LYS A 8 -3.62 17.31 -37.04
CA LYS A 8 -3.90 16.15 -37.89
C LYS A 8 -4.86 15.14 -37.27
N VAL A 9 -4.72 14.84 -35.96
CA VAL A 9 -5.67 13.98 -35.24
C VAL A 9 -7.05 14.64 -35.15
N SER A 10 -7.10 15.95 -34.97
CA SER A 10 -8.38 16.68 -34.98
C SER A 10 -9.06 16.60 -36.36
N GLU A 11 -8.31 16.63 -37.45
CA GLU A 11 -8.79 16.42 -38.80
C GLU A 11 -9.29 14.99 -39.04
N ILE A 12 -8.55 13.98 -38.53
CA ILE A 12 -8.97 12.57 -38.54
C ILE A 12 -10.32 12.40 -37.83
N LEU A 13 -10.51 13.03 -36.67
CA LEU A 13 -11.78 12.99 -35.94
C LEU A 13 -12.93 13.65 -36.72
N ALA A 14 -12.65 14.70 -37.49
CA ALA A 14 -13.64 15.30 -38.38
C ALA A 14 -14.01 14.35 -39.51
N TYR A 15 -13.03 13.75 -40.17
CA TYR A 15 -13.26 12.73 -41.20
C TYR A 15 -13.98 11.50 -40.67
N SER A 16 -13.69 11.07 -39.46
CA SER A 16 -14.38 9.95 -38.80
C SER A 16 -15.88 10.22 -38.60
N ARG A 17 -16.25 11.46 -38.29
CA ARG A 17 -17.66 11.88 -38.20
C ARG A 17 -18.33 11.93 -39.56
N GLU A 18 -17.63 12.40 -40.58
CA GLU A 18 -18.15 12.40 -41.95
C GLU A 18 -18.38 10.99 -42.46
N GLU A 19 -17.46 10.06 -42.21
CA GLU A 19 -17.57 8.66 -42.59
C GLU A 19 -18.72 7.97 -41.81
N ALA A 20 -18.91 8.25 -40.53
CA ALA A 20 -20.01 7.75 -39.74
C ALA A 20 -21.36 8.29 -40.25
N ALA A 21 -21.43 9.55 -40.68
CA ALA A 21 -22.63 10.11 -41.32
C ALA A 21 -22.88 9.50 -42.68
N ARG A 22 -21.84 9.25 -43.50
CA ARG A 22 -21.95 8.62 -44.84
C ARG A 22 -22.44 7.18 -44.73
N LEU A 23 -22.06 6.46 -43.68
CA LEU A 23 -22.49 5.06 -43.42
C LEU A 23 -23.78 4.99 -42.62
N ALA A 24 -24.44 6.13 -42.33
CA ALA A 24 -25.68 6.23 -41.57
C ALA A 24 -25.60 5.63 -40.12
N SER A 25 -24.44 5.66 -39.50
CA SER A 25 -24.23 5.14 -38.15
C SER A 25 -24.71 6.14 -37.08
N ARG A 26 -25.18 5.63 -35.93
CA ARG A 26 -25.69 6.45 -34.80
C ARG A 26 -24.62 7.11 -33.97
N SER A 27 -23.41 6.57 -33.99
CA SER A 27 -22.28 7.03 -33.22
C SER A 27 -20.97 6.77 -33.98
N VAL A 28 -19.91 7.47 -33.58
CA VAL A 28 -18.57 7.25 -34.16
C VAL A 28 -17.94 6.06 -33.43
N ALA A 29 -17.77 4.96 -34.13
CA ALA A 29 -17.15 3.73 -33.66
C ALA A 29 -15.66 3.65 -34.04
N PRO A 30 -14.87 2.70 -33.51
CA PRO A 30 -13.46 2.49 -33.87
C PRO A 30 -13.20 2.32 -35.36
N GLU A 31 -14.12 1.68 -36.07
CA GLU A 31 -14.09 1.48 -37.51
C GLU A 31 -14.08 2.82 -38.27
N HIS A 32 -14.86 3.78 -37.78
CA HIS A 32 -14.91 5.14 -38.35
C HIS A 32 -13.61 5.91 -38.05
N LEU A 33 -12.98 5.69 -36.91
CA LEU A 33 -11.67 6.29 -36.58
C LEU A 33 -10.61 5.79 -37.56
N LEU A 34 -10.60 4.51 -37.86
CA LEU A 34 -9.68 3.91 -38.82
C LEU A 34 -9.98 4.39 -40.27
N LEU A 35 -11.25 4.48 -40.65
CA LEU A 35 -11.65 5.06 -41.95
C LEU A 35 -11.22 6.52 -42.12
N GLY A 36 -11.38 7.33 -41.05
CA GLY A 36 -10.90 8.71 -41.00
C GLY A 36 -9.39 8.81 -41.16
N LEU A 37 -8.64 7.91 -40.53
CA LEU A 37 -7.19 7.83 -40.64
C LEU A 37 -6.71 7.43 -42.03
N LEU A 38 -7.39 6.49 -42.69
CA LEU A 38 -7.11 6.06 -44.04
C LEU A 38 -7.42 7.15 -45.10
N ARG A 39 -8.21 8.16 -44.78
CA ARG A 39 -8.56 9.28 -45.66
C ARG A 39 -7.49 10.37 -45.71
N MET A 40 -6.53 10.38 -44.79
CA MET A 40 -5.42 11.33 -44.78
C MET A 40 -4.51 11.08 -45.98
N LYS A 41 -4.18 12.14 -46.76
CA LYS A 41 -3.35 11.99 -47.98
C LYS A 41 -1.87 11.82 -47.71
N GLU A 42 -1.36 12.45 -46.65
CA GLU A 42 0.04 12.44 -46.24
C GLU A 42 0.15 12.05 -44.76
N SER A 43 0.28 10.76 -44.49
CA SER A 43 0.41 10.25 -43.12
C SER A 43 1.51 9.19 -43.04
N PRO A 44 2.36 9.21 -42.01
CA PRO A 44 3.32 8.15 -41.72
C PRO A 44 2.65 6.78 -41.63
N VAL A 45 1.40 6.74 -41.22
CA VAL A 45 0.59 5.52 -41.13
C VAL A 45 0.37 4.89 -42.51
N LEU A 46 0.10 5.66 -43.55
CA LEU A 46 -0.06 5.12 -44.91
C LEU A 46 1.23 4.50 -45.44
N ASN A 47 2.39 4.96 -45.04
CA ASN A 47 3.65 4.36 -45.37
C ASN A 47 3.84 2.97 -44.75
N VAL A 48 3.31 2.77 -43.53
CA VAL A 48 3.28 1.43 -42.88
C VAL A 48 2.43 0.46 -43.70
N PHE A 49 1.23 0.87 -44.15
CA PHE A 49 0.40 0.03 -45.01
C PHE A 49 1.10 -0.33 -46.33
N ARG A 50 1.83 0.62 -46.94
CA ARG A 50 2.60 0.38 -48.16
C ARG A 50 3.75 -0.58 -47.93
N ARG A 51 4.51 -0.43 -46.86
CA ARG A 51 5.63 -1.32 -46.49
C ARG A 51 5.19 -2.75 -46.21
N LEU A 52 4.02 -2.91 -45.61
CA LEU A 52 3.42 -4.22 -45.37
C LEU A 52 2.67 -4.78 -46.60
N ASN A 53 2.73 -4.07 -47.74
CA ASN A 53 2.06 -4.43 -48.98
C ASN A 53 0.53 -4.69 -48.86
N ILE A 54 -0.13 -3.94 -47.98
CA ILE A 54 -1.56 -4.03 -47.67
C ILE A 54 -2.35 -3.15 -48.65
N ASN A 55 -3.37 -3.71 -49.27
CA ASN A 55 -4.24 -2.98 -50.19
C ASN A 55 -5.26 -2.12 -49.41
N LEU A 56 -5.06 -0.80 -49.40
CA LEU A 56 -5.92 0.17 -48.69
C LEU A 56 -7.39 0.11 -49.10
N LEU A 57 -7.67 -0.18 -50.37
CA LEU A 57 -9.04 -0.34 -50.91
C LEU A 57 -9.73 -1.55 -50.30
N SER A 58 -9.03 -2.67 -50.14
CA SER A 58 -9.56 -3.88 -49.53
C SER A 58 -9.94 -3.65 -48.07
N VAL A 59 -9.02 -3.04 -47.28
CA VAL A 59 -9.23 -2.70 -45.88
C VAL A 59 -10.42 -1.76 -45.71
N LYS A 60 -10.51 -0.73 -46.58
CA LYS A 60 -11.64 0.20 -46.57
C LYS A 60 -12.98 -0.49 -46.84
N THR A 61 -13.03 -1.32 -47.88
CA THR A 61 -14.26 -2.05 -48.24
C THR A 61 -14.73 -3.02 -47.12
N GLU A 62 -13.78 -3.67 -46.48
CA GLU A 62 -14.05 -4.60 -45.40
C GLU A 62 -14.57 -3.89 -44.13
N LEU A 63 -13.99 -2.73 -43.79
CA LEU A 63 -14.48 -1.87 -42.72
C LEU A 63 -15.89 -1.35 -43.02
N GLU A 64 -16.15 -0.90 -44.23
CA GLU A 64 -17.48 -0.42 -44.63
C GLU A 64 -18.55 -1.50 -44.58
N ASN A 65 -18.19 -2.74 -44.94
CA ASN A 65 -19.12 -3.87 -44.88
C ASN A 65 -19.46 -4.23 -43.42
N ARG A 66 -18.47 -4.25 -42.53
CA ARG A 66 -18.73 -4.54 -41.09
C ARG A 66 -19.58 -3.48 -40.42
N VAL A 67 -19.36 -2.20 -40.74
CA VAL A 67 -20.23 -1.12 -40.21
C VAL A 67 -21.67 -1.25 -40.70
N ARG A 68 -21.87 -1.69 -41.93
CA ARG A 68 -23.23 -1.90 -42.50
C ARG A 68 -23.98 -3.10 -41.92
N GLU A 69 -23.29 -4.13 -41.48
CA GLU A 69 -23.89 -5.31 -40.82
C GLU A 69 -24.39 -4.99 -39.40
N ASP A 70 -23.76 -4.01 -38.72
CA ASP A 70 -24.09 -3.71 -37.31
C ASP A 70 -25.22 -2.70 -37.11
N GLU A 71 -25.59 -1.85 -38.11
CA GLU A 71 -26.61 -0.82 -37.94
C GLU A 71 -27.48 -0.53 -39.19
N ILE A 72 -28.78 -0.71 -39.03
CA ILE A 72 -29.82 -0.19 -39.99
C ILE A 72 -30.48 1.02 -39.31
N GLY A 73 -30.18 2.24 -39.76
CA GLY A 73 -30.76 3.48 -39.20
C GLY A 73 -30.86 4.64 -40.19
N MET A 74 -31.74 5.62 -39.92
CA MET A 74 -31.92 6.82 -40.73
C MET A 74 -30.73 7.79 -40.57
N PRO A 75 -30.35 8.60 -41.62
CA PRO A 75 -29.22 9.50 -41.61
C PRO A 75 -29.41 10.63 -40.58
N ILE A 76 -28.38 10.85 -39.78
CA ILE A 76 -28.29 11.93 -38.74
C ILE A 76 -27.31 13.02 -39.21
N TYR A 77 -27.62 14.28 -38.95
CA TYR A 77 -26.79 15.40 -39.31
C TYR A 77 -25.41 15.36 -38.59
N THR A 78 -24.34 15.63 -39.31
CA THR A 78 -22.94 15.50 -38.95
C THR A 78 -22.49 16.20 -37.66
N GLN A 79 -23.20 17.22 -37.20
CA GLN A 79 -22.81 18.00 -36.01
C GLN A 79 -23.24 17.39 -34.66
N GLN A 80 -24.02 16.30 -34.66
CA GLN A 80 -24.56 15.67 -33.43
C GLN A 80 -24.00 14.26 -33.14
N LEU A 81 -23.11 13.74 -33.99
CA LEU A 81 -22.55 12.38 -33.80
C LEU A 81 -21.54 12.34 -32.65
N VAL A 82 -21.87 11.59 -31.61
CA VAL A 82 -21.04 11.41 -30.41
C VAL A 82 -20.18 10.14 -30.58
N LEU A 83 -18.99 10.16 -30.01
CA LEU A 83 -18.13 8.96 -29.94
C LEU A 83 -18.77 7.88 -29.06
N ASN A 84 -18.78 6.62 -29.52
CA ASN A 84 -19.17 5.53 -28.66
C ASN A 84 -18.11 5.24 -27.59
N GLU A 85 -18.43 4.40 -26.62
CA GLU A 85 -17.55 4.09 -25.49
C GLU A 85 -16.23 3.47 -25.94
N LYS A 86 -16.23 2.56 -26.93
CA LYS A 86 -15.04 1.91 -27.48
C LYS A 86 -14.12 2.92 -28.18
N ALA A 87 -14.66 3.78 -29.02
CA ALA A 87 -13.88 4.84 -29.68
C ALA A 87 -13.32 5.85 -28.66
N SER A 88 -14.06 6.18 -27.61
CA SER A 88 -13.59 7.02 -26.52
C SER A 88 -12.41 6.37 -25.75
N ASN A 89 -12.45 5.07 -25.54
CA ASN A 89 -11.37 4.33 -24.89
C ASN A 89 -10.10 4.28 -25.76
N ILE A 90 -10.24 4.08 -27.08
CA ILE A 90 -9.11 4.14 -28.03
C ILE A 90 -8.44 5.53 -28.00
N LEU A 91 -9.19 6.61 -27.91
CA LEU A 91 -8.58 7.95 -27.78
C LEU A 91 -7.82 8.14 -26.46
N LYS A 92 -8.29 7.53 -25.36
CA LYS A 92 -7.55 7.52 -24.09
C LYS A 92 -6.27 6.68 -24.19
N LEU A 93 -6.34 5.50 -24.85
CA LEU A 93 -5.16 4.69 -25.13
C LEU A 93 -4.16 5.42 -26.02
N ALA A 94 -4.61 6.16 -27.04
CA ALA A 94 -3.73 6.97 -27.90
C ALA A 94 -2.96 8.05 -27.12
N VAL A 95 -3.55 8.59 -26.03
CA VAL A 95 -2.85 9.51 -25.12
C VAL A 95 -1.78 8.76 -24.31
N LEU A 96 -2.05 7.52 -23.90
CA LEU A 96 -1.07 6.68 -23.20
C LEU A 96 0.09 6.29 -24.14
N GLU A 97 -0.21 5.90 -25.38
CA GLU A 97 0.79 5.60 -26.40
C GLU A 97 1.70 6.80 -26.70
N ALA A 98 1.14 8.00 -26.78
CA ALA A 98 1.93 9.23 -26.96
C ALA A 98 2.90 9.47 -25.78
N ARG A 99 2.45 9.18 -24.55
CA ARG A 99 3.31 9.29 -23.35
C ARG A 99 4.40 8.23 -23.34
N LEU A 100 4.11 6.99 -23.71
CA LEU A 100 5.08 5.92 -23.81
C LEU A 100 6.18 6.27 -24.84
N GLN A 101 5.82 6.93 -25.94
CA GLN A 101 6.76 7.40 -26.95
C GLN A 101 7.39 8.78 -26.62
N ARG A 102 7.14 9.31 -25.42
CA ARG A 102 7.66 10.62 -24.93
C ARG A 102 7.34 11.79 -25.87
N THR A 103 6.20 11.76 -26.53
CA THR A 103 5.72 12.86 -27.37
C THR A 103 4.78 13.75 -26.57
N THR A 104 4.82 15.07 -26.84
CA THR A 104 4.00 16.06 -26.13
C THR A 104 2.54 16.11 -26.62
N ARG A 105 2.25 15.56 -27.80
CA ARG A 105 0.93 15.55 -28.42
C ARG A 105 0.64 14.20 -29.08
N VAL A 106 -0.62 13.84 -29.11
CA VAL A 106 -1.10 12.65 -29.81
C VAL A 106 -1.05 12.91 -31.33
N GLU A 107 -0.31 12.10 -32.04
CA GLU A 107 -0.20 12.10 -33.49
C GLU A 107 -0.95 10.90 -34.10
N GLU A 108 -1.11 10.88 -35.43
CA GLU A 108 -1.83 9.84 -36.15
C GLU A 108 -1.29 8.41 -35.92
N GLN A 109 0.02 8.27 -35.72
CA GLN A 109 0.68 7.00 -35.41
C GLN A 109 0.22 6.42 -34.06
N HIS A 110 0.03 7.26 -33.06
CA HIS A 110 -0.44 6.83 -31.74
C HIS A 110 -1.91 6.35 -31.80
N LEU A 111 -2.70 6.90 -32.72
CA LEU A 111 -4.09 6.45 -32.92
C LEU A 111 -4.13 5.05 -33.55
N LEU A 112 -3.28 4.76 -34.54
CA LEU A 112 -3.16 3.43 -35.13
C LEU A 112 -2.70 2.40 -34.09
N LEU A 113 -1.66 2.72 -33.34
CA LEU A 113 -1.15 1.86 -32.26
C LEU A 113 -2.21 1.59 -31.20
N ALA A 114 -2.99 2.60 -30.81
CA ALA A 114 -4.08 2.44 -29.83
C ALA A 114 -5.19 1.52 -30.34
N ILE A 115 -5.52 1.55 -31.65
CA ILE A 115 -6.50 0.63 -32.23
C ILE A 115 -5.99 -0.82 -32.17
N LEU A 116 -4.71 -1.05 -32.43
CA LEU A 116 -4.09 -2.38 -32.36
C LEU A 116 -3.88 -2.87 -30.93
N HIS A 117 -3.63 -1.96 -29.98
CA HIS A 117 -3.37 -2.27 -28.57
C HIS A 117 -4.66 -2.50 -27.76
N ASP A 118 -5.83 -2.09 -28.25
CA ASP A 118 -7.08 -2.23 -27.52
C ASP A 118 -7.33 -3.69 -27.11
N SER A 119 -7.62 -3.91 -25.85
CA SER A 119 -7.99 -5.24 -25.30
C SER A 119 -9.35 -5.72 -25.79
N ALA A 120 -10.23 -4.79 -26.23
CA ALA A 120 -11.51 -5.14 -26.80
C ALA A 120 -11.32 -5.58 -28.27
N GLU A 121 -11.90 -6.71 -28.63
CA GLU A 121 -11.98 -7.14 -30.02
C GLU A 121 -12.93 -6.21 -30.80
N THR A 122 -12.37 -5.14 -31.37
CA THR A 122 -13.11 -4.21 -32.22
C THR A 122 -13.01 -4.65 -33.70
N GLY A 123 -14.04 -4.36 -34.50
CA GLY A 123 -14.01 -4.67 -35.93
C GLY A 123 -12.82 -4.00 -36.62
N ALA A 124 -12.42 -2.81 -36.22
CA ALA A 124 -11.21 -2.13 -36.71
C ALA A 124 -9.93 -2.94 -36.45
N LYS A 125 -9.75 -3.47 -35.24
CA LYS A 125 -8.60 -4.31 -34.86
C LYS A 125 -8.59 -5.62 -35.65
N GLN A 126 -9.73 -6.31 -35.74
CA GLN A 126 -9.84 -7.56 -36.47
C GLN A 126 -9.51 -7.42 -37.97
N VAL A 127 -9.93 -6.32 -38.62
CA VAL A 127 -9.60 -6.05 -40.02
C VAL A 127 -8.07 -5.81 -40.18
N LEU A 128 -7.42 -5.13 -39.26
CA LEU A 128 -5.97 -4.94 -39.28
C LEU A 128 -5.22 -6.27 -39.08
N GLU A 129 -5.65 -7.09 -38.11
CA GLU A 129 -5.02 -8.39 -37.82
C GLU A 129 -5.23 -9.41 -38.99
N LEU A 130 -6.39 -9.42 -39.62
CA LEU A 130 -6.67 -10.25 -40.80
C LEU A 130 -5.74 -9.88 -41.96
N ASN A 131 -5.28 -8.63 -42.05
CA ASN A 131 -4.31 -8.16 -43.02
C ASN A 131 -2.87 -8.27 -42.53
N ASN A 132 -2.59 -9.13 -41.52
CA ASN A 132 -1.29 -9.38 -40.92
C ASN A 132 -0.61 -8.12 -40.33
N MET A 133 -1.39 -7.16 -39.85
CA MET A 133 -0.90 -5.98 -39.16
C MET A 133 -0.97 -6.17 -37.66
N ASN A 134 0.18 -6.42 -37.02
CA ASN A 134 0.31 -6.58 -35.59
C ASN A 134 0.89 -5.32 -34.94
N TYR A 135 0.62 -5.13 -33.65
CA TYR A 135 1.09 -3.97 -32.89
C TYR A 135 2.63 -3.83 -32.93
N GLU A 136 3.38 -4.93 -32.72
CA GLU A 136 4.84 -4.93 -32.68
C GLU A 136 5.48 -4.58 -34.03
N ASP A 137 4.92 -5.08 -35.13
CA ASP A 137 5.39 -4.81 -36.47
C ASP A 137 5.20 -3.34 -36.85
N VAL A 138 4.02 -2.79 -36.52
CA VAL A 138 3.70 -1.37 -36.74
C VAL A 138 4.58 -0.47 -35.87
N LEU A 139 4.80 -0.82 -34.60
CA LEU A 139 5.66 -0.07 -33.70
C LEU A 139 7.11 0.00 -34.22
N THR A 140 7.63 -1.14 -34.71
CA THR A 140 8.95 -1.23 -35.30
C THR A 140 9.09 -0.39 -36.58
N LEU A 141 8.08 -0.44 -37.46
CA LEU A 141 8.07 0.32 -38.71
C LEU A 141 7.93 1.83 -38.52
N LEU A 142 7.25 2.26 -37.46
CA LEU A 142 7.08 3.67 -37.09
C LEU A 142 8.29 4.24 -36.33
N SER A 143 9.05 3.40 -35.65
CA SER A 143 10.27 3.80 -34.91
C SER A 143 11.50 4.01 -35.83
N VAL A 144 11.48 3.46 -37.02
CA VAL A 144 12.52 3.70 -38.05
C VAL A 144 12.28 5.07 -38.70
N LYS A 145 12.89 6.13 -38.15
CA LYS A 145 12.98 7.43 -38.80
C LYS A 145 13.81 7.27 -40.06
N ASP A 146 13.32 7.82 -41.18
CA ASP A 146 13.96 7.81 -42.45
C ASP A 146 15.47 8.10 -42.41
N GLY A 147 16.25 7.13 -42.84
CA GLY A 147 17.64 7.33 -43.15
C GLY A 147 18.70 6.65 -42.31
N ILE A 148 18.72 5.32 -42.27
CA ILE A 148 19.95 4.50 -42.31
C ILE A 148 19.49 3.08 -42.64
N GLY A 149 19.84 2.62 -43.86
CA GLY A 149 19.59 1.25 -44.29
C GLY A 149 20.44 0.28 -43.48
N LEU A 150 19.78 -0.75 -42.97
CA LEU A 150 20.47 -1.97 -42.51
C LEU A 150 20.83 -2.79 -43.75
N PRO A 151 22.03 -3.39 -43.84
CA PRO A 151 22.39 -4.30 -44.90
C PRO A 151 21.56 -5.58 -44.80
N ASP A 152 21.06 -6.04 -45.92
CA ASP A 152 20.49 -7.37 -46.09
C ASP A 152 21.55 -8.43 -45.77
N GLU A 153 21.23 -9.35 -44.88
CA GLU A 153 22.00 -10.56 -44.68
C GLU A 153 21.58 -11.58 -45.75
N ASP A 154 22.36 -11.64 -46.83
CA ASP A 154 22.43 -12.83 -47.65
C ASP A 154 23.47 -13.76 -47.09
N TYR A 155 23.04 -14.98 -46.75
CA TYR A 155 23.92 -16.11 -46.50
C TYR A 155 24.51 -16.62 -47.81
N GLU A 156 25.82 -16.49 -47.95
CA GLU A 156 26.62 -17.43 -48.76
C GLU A 156 27.96 -17.68 -48.07
N GLU A 157 28.20 -18.95 -47.76
CA GLU A 157 29.51 -19.53 -47.46
C GLU A 157 30.37 -19.44 -48.69
N GLU A 158 31.62 -18.99 -48.56
CA GLU A 158 32.77 -19.64 -49.20
C GLU A 158 34.11 -19.10 -48.70
N GLU A 159 35.03 -20.02 -48.68
CA GLU A 159 36.38 -20.00 -48.16
C GLU A 159 37.34 -19.15 -49.02
N THR A 160 38.46 -18.86 -48.30
CA THR A 160 39.83 -18.76 -48.72
C THR A 160 40.40 -17.51 -49.41
N ASP A 161 41.43 -17.12 -48.69
CA ASP A 161 42.79 -16.79 -49.16
C ASP A 161 43.18 -15.40 -49.68
N GLY A 162 44.11 -14.85 -48.97
CA GLY A 162 45.34 -14.28 -49.41
C GLY A 162 45.38 -12.87 -50.03
N GLY A 163 46.22 -12.01 -49.43
CA GLY A 163 46.98 -11.07 -50.18
C GLY A 163 46.84 -9.56 -49.89
N GLN A 164 47.72 -9.09 -49.06
CA GLN A 164 48.64 -7.93 -49.11
C GLN A 164 48.31 -6.66 -49.92
N GLN A 165 48.50 -5.52 -49.20
CA GLN A 165 49.18 -4.28 -49.68
C GLN A 165 48.38 -3.33 -50.61
N THR A 166 48.39 -2.04 -50.43
CA THR A 166 49.28 -0.95 -49.98
C THR A 166 48.56 0.39 -50.11
N SER A 167 48.85 1.29 -49.18
CA SER A 167 49.12 2.72 -49.28
C SER A 167 48.46 3.58 -50.35
N ASP A 168 47.94 4.70 -50.10
CA ASP A 168 48.44 6.06 -50.03
C ASP A 168 47.36 7.15 -50.10
N ASN A 169 47.30 8.00 -49.19
CA ASN A 169 47.61 9.42 -49.13
C ASN A 169 46.94 10.38 -50.13
N ARG A 170 46.17 11.32 -49.59
CA ARG A 170 46.30 12.78 -49.67
C ARG A 170 45.04 13.59 -49.55
N LYS A 171 45.03 14.33 -48.38
CA LYS A 171 44.79 15.76 -48.19
C LYS A 171 43.80 16.52 -49.08
N SER A 172 42.89 17.16 -48.48
CA SER A 172 42.68 18.62 -48.19
C SER A 172 41.22 18.88 -47.92
N GLY A 173 40.75 19.42 -46.83
CA GLY A 173 40.91 20.74 -46.26
C GLY A 173 39.64 21.52 -46.48
N THR A 174 38.90 21.79 -45.45
CA THR A 174 38.44 23.09 -44.96
C THR A 174 37.20 22.94 -44.09
N ALA A 175 37.39 23.32 -42.89
CA ALA A 175 36.63 24.02 -41.83
C ALA A 175 35.09 24.12 -41.82
N THR A 176 34.66 23.88 -40.60
CA THR A 176 33.61 24.52 -39.80
C THR A 176 32.19 23.99 -39.93
N THR A 177 31.78 23.23 -38.94
CA THR A 177 30.82 23.66 -37.91
C THR A 177 30.66 22.54 -36.85
N ALA A 178 30.79 22.89 -35.58
CA ALA A 178 30.72 22.00 -34.45
C ALA A 178 29.33 21.39 -34.33
N THR A 179 29.24 20.12 -34.64
CA THR A 179 28.14 19.27 -34.19
C THR A 179 28.78 18.27 -33.24
N GLN A 180 28.33 18.29 -31.99
CA GLN A 180 28.78 17.37 -30.95
C GLN A 180 28.63 15.93 -31.45
N THR A 181 29.69 15.33 -31.86
CA THR A 181 29.83 13.90 -32.12
C THR A 181 29.78 13.21 -30.76
N LYS A 182 28.65 12.53 -30.44
CA LYS A 182 28.63 11.49 -29.40
C LYS A 182 29.75 10.52 -29.71
N SER A 183 30.81 10.51 -28.91
CA SER A 183 31.86 9.52 -28.92
C SER A 183 31.23 8.13 -28.89
N LYS A 184 31.62 7.25 -29.83
CA LYS A 184 31.23 5.84 -29.77
C LYS A 184 31.65 5.30 -28.41
N SER A 185 30.69 4.97 -27.56
CA SER A 185 30.93 4.37 -26.25
C SER A 185 31.75 3.09 -26.41
N LYS A 186 32.73 2.87 -25.51
CA LYS A 186 33.49 1.62 -25.46
C LYS A 186 32.67 0.44 -24.96
N THR A 187 31.47 0.71 -24.41
CA THR A 187 30.60 -0.22 -23.67
C THR A 187 29.14 -0.12 -24.12
N PRO A 188 28.82 -0.41 -25.41
CA PRO A 188 27.47 -0.20 -25.93
C PRO A 188 26.41 -1.12 -25.32
N VAL A 189 26.77 -2.35 -24.92
CA VAL A 189 25.83 -3.29 -24.31
C VAL A 189 25.52 -2.88 -22.87
N LEU A 190 26.54 -2.53 -22.11
CA LEU A 190 26.39 -2.04 -20.74
C LEU A 190 25.61 -0.73 -20.66
N ASP A 191 25.84 0.18 -21.62
CA ASP A 191 25.11 1.46 -21.64
C ASP A 191 23.61 1.29 -21.98
N ASN A 192 23.22 0.16 -22.61
CA ASN A 192 21.81 -0.15 -22.88
C ASN A 192 21.09 -0.82 -21.70
N PHE A 193 21.80 -1.59 -20.87
CA PHE A 193 21.22 -2.39 -19.77
C PHE A 193 21.75 -1.97 -18.41
N GLY A 194 22.53 -0.92 -18.32
CA GLY A 194 23.09 -0.44 -17.06
C GLY A 194 23.03 1.06 -16.91
N THR A 195 23.09 1.51 -15.66
CA THR A 195 23.14 2.91 -15.27
C THR A 195 24.51 3.19 -14.65
N ASP A 196 25.26 4.16 -15.18
CA ASP A 196 26.55 4.54 -14.63
C ASP A 196 26.40 5.44 -13.40
N LEU A 197 26.55 4.86 -12.21
CA LEU A 197 26.45 5.58 -10.93
C LEU A 197 27.61 6.58 -10.77
N THR A 198 28.80 6.30 -11.28
CA THR A 198 29.96 7.21 -11.20
C THR A 198 29.69 8.48 -11.99
N GLN A 199 29.08 8.35 -13.18
CA GLN A 199 28.67 9.50 -13.97
C GLN A 199 27.57 10.31 -13.27
N GLN A 200 26.56 9.64 -12.72
CA GLN A 200 25.50 10.31 -11.95
C GLN A 200 26.06 11.04 -10.72
N ALA A 201 27.07 10.46 -10.05
CA ALA A 201 27.76 11.11 -8.94
C ALA A 201 28.45 12.40 -9.39
N VAL A 202 29.13 12.42 -10.53
CA VAL A 202 29.75 13.62 -11.13
C VAL A 202 28.69 14.68 -11.47
N GLU A 203 27.53 14.24 -11.96
CA GLU A 203 26.39 15.12 -12.28
C GLU A 203 25.62 15.61 -11.04
N GLY A 204 25.98 15.14 -9.84
CA GLY A 204 25.32 15.53 -8.56
C GLY A 204 23.90 15.00 -8.39
N LYS A 205 23.53 13.94 -9.13
CA LYS A 205 22.19 13.36 -9.10
C LYS A 205 21.95 12.36 -7.97
N LEU A 206 23.03 11.83 -7.34
CA LEU A 206 22.93 10.85 -6.27
C LEU A 206 22.71 11.50 -4.92
N ASP A 207 21.95 10.85 -4.06
CA ASP A 207 21.74 11.30 -2.69
C ASP A 207 23.00 11.11 -1.82
N PRO A 208 23.29 12.02 -0.89
CA PRO A 208 24.45 11.89 0.00
C PRO A 208 24.28 10.69 0.92
N CYS A 209 25.27 9.79 0.93
CA CYS A 209 25.30 8.65 1.83
C CYS A 209 25.89 9.07 3.18
N VAL A 210 25.18 8.83 4.26
CA VAL A 210 25.57 9.22 5.63
C VAL A 210 25.50 8.00 6.55
N GLY A 211 26.44 7.88 7.49
CA GLY A 211 26.44 6.84 8.52
C GLY A 211 26.80 5.44 8.03
N ARG A 212 27.37 5.33 6.82
CA ARG A 212 27.74 4.04 6.20
C ARG A 212 29.24 3.94 5.87
N GLU A 213 30.06 4.75 6.54
CA GLU A 213 31.50 4.81 6.28
C GLU A 213 32.19 3.45 6.54
N ARG A 214 31.75 2.70 7.54
CA ARG A 214 32.31 1.39 7.89
C ARG A 214 32.01 0.34 6.82
N GLU A 215 30.77 0.31 6.36
CA GLU A 215 30.35 -0.62 5.33
C GLU A 215 31.01 -0.29 3.98
N ILE A 216 31.08 0.99 3.61
CA ILE A 216 31.77 1.45 2.40
C ILE A 216 33.25 1.10 2.47
N GLN A 217 33.94 1.39 3.59
CA GLN A 217 35.33 1.01 3.79
C GLN A 217 35.52 -0.50 3.63
N ARG A 218 34.62 -1.29 4.20
CA ARG A 218 34.68 -2.75 4.08
C ARG A 218 34.51 -3.23 2.64
N VAL A 219 33.62 -2.61 1.87
CA VAL A 219 33.43 -2.87 0.42
C VAL A 219 34.71 -2.55 -0.34
N VAL A 220 35.32 -1.39 -0.08
CA VAL A 220 36.61 -0.97 -0.69
C VAL A 220 37.74 -1.96 -0.38
N GLU A 221 37.86 -2.39 0.87
CA GLU A 221 38.84 -3.40 1.28
C GLU A 221 38.68 -4.73 0.53
N ILE A 222 37.40 -5.17 0.36
CA ILE A 222 37.11 -6.44 -0.34
C ILE A 222 37.43 -6.28 -1.83
N LEU A 223 37.05 -5.19 -2.47
CA LEU A 223 37.35 -4.90 -3.88
C LEU A 223 38.86 -4.86 -4.15
N GLY A 224 39.69 -4.43 -3.17
CA GLY A 224 41.14 -4.41 -3.26
C GLY A 224 41.82 -5.77 -3.10
N ARG A 225 41.10 -6.85 -2.80
CA ARG A 225 41.69 -8.20 -2.59
C ARG A 225 42.08 -8.85 -3.92
N ARG A 226 43.10 -9.68 -3.88
CA ARG A 226 43.52 -10.49 -5.07
C ARG A 226 42.54 -11.61 -5.41
N LYS A 227 41.86 -12.18 -4.39
CA LYS A 227 40.86 -13.25 -4.53
C LYS A 227 39.69 -12.95 -3.60
N LYS A 228 38.49 -13.42 -3.92
CA LYS A 228 37.25 -13.09 -3.22
C LYS A 228 37.03 -11.57 -3.15
N ASN A 229 37.22 -10.92 -4.28
CA ASN A 229 37.13 -9.46 -4.46
C ASN A 229 35.72 -8.97 -4.82
N ASN A 230 34.69 -9.80 -4.62
CA ASN A 230 33.31 -9.45 -4.86
C ASN A 230 32.58 -9.33 -3.51
N PRO A 231 32.25 -8.11 -3.03
CA PRO A 231 31.42 -7.94 -1.85
C PRO A 231 29.98 -8.26 -2.14
N ILE A 232 29.28 -8.81 -1.14
CA ILE A 232 27.83 -8.96 -1.17
C ILE A 232 27.23 -8.31 0.08
N LEU A 233 26.36 -7.31 -0.13
CA LEU A 233 25.65 -6.59 0.90
C LEU A 233 24.42 -7.40 1.32
N ILE A 234 24.37 -7.79 2.59
CA ILE A 234 23.27 -8.60 3.13
C ILE A 234 22.59 -7.81 4.23
N GLY A 235 21.30 -7.62 4.11
CA GLY A 235 20.51 -6.91 5.12
C GLY A 235 19.04 -6.88 4.73
N GLU A 236 18.20 -6.49 5.67
CA GLU A 236 16.76 -6.37 5.48
C GLU A 236 16.40 -5.37 4.36
N PRO A 237 15.20 -5.47 3.75
CA PRO A 237 14.73 -4.47 2.79
C PRO A 237 14.70 -3.08 3.44
N GLY A 238 15.07 -2.04 2.70
CA GLY A 238 15.00 -0.65 3.19
C GLY A 238 16.12 -0.21 4.15
N VAL A 239 17.15 -1.06 4.41
CA VAL A 239 18.28 -0.64 5.28
C VAL A 239 19.32 0.23 4.56
N GLY A 240 19.15 0.52 3.26
CA GLY A 240 20.07 1.38 2.51
C GLY A 240 21.24 0.64 1.85
N LYS A 241 21.07 -0.62 1.40
CA LYS A 241 22.11 -1.37 0.67
C LYS A 241 22.57 -0.66 -0.60
N SER A 242 21.63 -0.15 -1.39
CA SER A 242 21.92 0.57 -2.64
C SER A 242 22.58 1.92 -2.36
N ALA A 243 22.20 2.62 -1.28
CA ALA A 243 22.83 3.87 -0.86
C ALA A 243 24.34 3.72 -0.52
N ILE A 244 24.76 2.56 0.00
CA ILE A 244 26.18 2.26 0.24
C ILE A 244 26.95 2.24 -1.08
N VAL A 245 26.38 1.70 -2.14
CA VAL A 245 26.98 1.60 -3.46
C VAL A 245 27.00 2.98 -4.15
N GLU A 246 25.94 3.77 -3.98
CA GLU A 246 25.89 5.16 -4.44
C GLU A 246 26.93 6.03 -3.72
N GLY A 247 27.08 5.86 -2.39
CA GLY A 247 28.12 6.52 -1.61
C GLY A 247 29.52 6.14 -2.08
N LEU A 248 29.75 4.86 -2.43
CA LEU A 248 31.01 4.45 -3.03
C LEU A 248 31.24 5.12 -4.39
N ALA A 249 30.23 5.27 -5.23
CA ALA A 249 30.32 5.98 -6.50
C ALA A 249 30.70 7.46 -6.31
N GLN A 250 30.12 8.11 -5.29
CA GLN A 250 30.48 9.49 -4.92
C GLN A 250 31.94 9.61 -4.45
N LEU A 251 32.43 8.66 -3.66
CA LEU A 251 33.83 8.64 -3.23
C LEU A 251 34.80 8.39 -4.38
N ILE A 252 34.43 7.55 -5.37
CA ILE A 252 35.21 7.35 -6.59
C ILE A 252 35.24 8.65 -7.42
N ALA A 253 34.08 9.28 -7.64
CA ALA A 253 33.95 10.50 -8.41
C ALA A 253 34.72 11.69 -7.78
N SER A 254 34.71 11.80 -6.45
CA SER A 254 35.43 12.84 -5.72
C SER A 254 36.90 12.53 -5.46
N HIS A 255 37.40 11.36 -5.90
CA HIS A 255 38.77 10.87 -5.63
C HIS A 255 39.13 10.77 -4.13
N HIS A 256 38.14 10.58 -3.27
CA HIS A 256 38.33 10.38 -1.81
C HIS A 256 38.39 8.90 -1.41
N CYS A 257 38.79 8.01 -2.32
CA CYS A 257 38.90 6.58 -2.09
C CYS A 257 40.34 6.06 -2.32
N SER A 258 40.54 4.75 -2.21
CA SER A 258 41.83 4.13 -2.49
C SER A 258 42.31 4.41 -3.95
N PRO A 259 43.58 4.68 -4.19
CA PRO A 259 44.12 4.91 -5.54
C PRO A 259 43.79 3.80 -6.56
N THR A 260 43.57 2.59 -6.08
CA THR A 260 43.17 1.45 -6.90
C THR A 260 41.79 1.56 -7.54
N LEU A 261 40.96 2.48 -7.02
CA LEU A 261 39.59 2.70 -7.47
C LEU A 261 39.36 4.02 -8.23
N PHE A 262 40.38 4.92 -8.31
CA PHE A 262 40.24 6.26 -8.92
C PHE A 262 39.72 6.29 -10.34
N ASN A 263 40.04 5.28 -11.16
CA ASN A 263 39.62 5.22 -12.55
C ASN A 263 38.55 4.16 -12.81
N LYS A 264 37.91 3.65 -11.75
CA LYS A 264 36.86 2.65 -11.89
C LYS A 264 35.52 3.31 -12.18
N ARG A 265 34.73 2.67 -13.05
CA ARG A 265 33.32 3.00 -13.30
C ARG A 265 32.45 2.00 -12.58
N LEU A 266 31.50 2.50 -11.82
CA LEU A 266 30.51 1.69 -11.11
C LEU A 266 29.19 1.75 -11.86
N ILE A 267 28.75 0.59 -12.39
CA ILE A 267 27.57 0.49 -13.26
C ILE A 267 26.56 -0.44 -12.59
N THR A 268 25.35 0.06 -12.32
CA THR A 268 24.23 -0.76 -11.89
C THR A 268 23.66 -1.52 -13.08
N LEU A 269 23.52 -2.83 -12.97
CA LEU A 269 22.98 -3.68 -14.02
C LEU A 269 21.48 -3.93 -13.78
N ASP A 270 20.64 -3.57 -14.76
CA ASP A 270 19.22 -3.89 -14.75
C ASP A 270 18.98 -5.30 -15.31
N MET A 271 18.87 -6.29 -14.41
CA MET A 271 18.61 -7.67 -14.79
C MET A 271 17.23 -7.85 -15.44
N THR A 272 16.25 -7.04 -15.05
CA THR A 272 14.90 -7.09 -15.63
C THR A 272 14.95 -6.64 -17.09
N GLY A 273 15.69 -5.57 -17.39
CA GLY A 273 15.91 -5.07 -18.75
C GLY A 273 16.65 -6.07 -19.64
N VAL A 274 17.60 -6.81 -19.08
CA VAL A 274 18.35 -7.86 -19.83
C VAL A 274 17.43 -9.02 -20.25
N VAL A 275 16.48 -9.39 -19.39
CA VAL A 275 15.50 -10.47 -19.67
C VAL A 275 14.35 -9.97 -20.54
N ALA A 276 13.96 -8.69 -20.44
CA ALA A 276 12.83 -8.13 -21.15
C ALA A 276 13.02 -8.22 -22.69
N GLY A 277 11.95 -8.63 -23.40
CA GLY A 277 11.94 -8.75 -24.87
C GLY A 277 12.67 -9.97 -25.42
N THR A 278 13.17 -10.91 -24.59
CA THR A 278 13.72 -12.17 -25.06
C THR A 278 12.61 -13.22 -25.18
N LYS A 279 12.14 -13.47 -26.41
CA LYS A 279 11.13 -14.52 -26.70
C LYS A 279 11.72 -15.93 -26.62
N TYR A 280 13.01 -16.07 -26.85
CA TYR A 280 13.72 -17.33 -26.87
C TYR A 280 14.91 -17.32 -25.91
N ARG A 281 15.12 -18.43 -25.22
CA ARG A 281 16.20 -18.65 -24.25
C ARG A 281 17.59 -18.31 -24.81
N GLY A 282 17.85 -18.62 -26.07
CA GLY A 282 19.13 -18.33 -26.73
C GLY A 282 19.46 -16.85 -26.81
N GLN A 283 18.48 -15.97 -26.99
CA GLN A 283 18.67 -14.53 -27.03
C GLN A 283 19.15 -13.96 -25.69
N PHE A 284 18.58 -14.44 -24.58
CA PHE A 284 19.05 -14.06 -23.23
C PHE A 284 20.48 -14.52 -22.98
N GLU A 285 20.79 -15.78 -23.32
CA GLU A 285 22.14 -16.32 -23.17
C GLU A 285 23.17 -15.56 -24.00
N GLU A 286 22.81 -15.16 -25.20
CA GLU A 286 23.66 -14.36 -26.08
C GLU A 286 23.91 -12.96 -25.56
N ARG A 287 22.86 -12.26 -25.09
CA ARG A 287 23.01 -10.95 -24.42
C ARG A 287 23.91 -11.04 -23.19
N MET A 288 23.71 -12.04 -22.34
CA MET A 288 24.56 -12.25 -21.17
C MET A 288 26.01 -12.57 -21.54
N LYS A 289 26.26 -13.37 -22.59
CA LYS A 289 27.61 -13.62 -23.10
C LYS A 289 28.28 -12.38 -23.65
N MET A 290 27.54 -11.53 -24.41
CA MET A 290 28.04 -10.24 -24.88
C MET A 290 28.41 -9.33 -23.73
N LEU A 291 27.56 -9.23 -22.72
CA LEU A 291 27.76 -8.42 -21.52
C LEU A 291 29.02 -8.89 -20.74
N VAL A 292 29.16 -10.21 -20.53
CA VAL A 292 30.34 -10.79 -19.86
C VAL A 292 31.60 -10.49 -20.67
N LYS A 293 31.59 -10.63 -22.01
CA LYS A 293 32.71 -10.32 -22.86
C LYS A 293 33.11 -8.85 -22.82
N GLU A 294 32.13 -7.94 -22.78
CA GLU A 294 32.40 -6.51 -22.66
C GLU A 294 33.00 -6.15 -21.30
N LEU A 295 32.52 -6.78 -20.20
CA LEU A 295 33.11 -6.64 -18.85
C LEU A 295 34.55 -7.18 -18.78
N GLU A 296 34.83 -8.34 -19.39
CA GLU A 296 36.18 -8.90 -19.41
C GLU A 296 37.18 -8.04 -20.23
N GLN A 297 36.70 -7.30 -21.24
CA GLN A 297 37.51 -6.38 -22.04
C GLN A 297 37.75 -5.04 -21.30
N ASN A 298 36.94 -4.68 -20.34
CA ASN A 298 37.02 -3.43 -19.60
C ASN A 298 37.16 -3.70 -18.08
N PRO A 299 38.38 -4.03 -17.61
CA PRO A 299 38.60 -4.38 -16.19
C PRO A 299 38.41 -3.19 -15.23
N ASP A 300 38.22 -1.99 -15.76
CA ASP A 300 37.96 -0.77 -14.95
C ASP A 300 36.49 -0.63 -14.55
N ILE A 301 35.64 -1.57 -14.99
CA ILE A 301 34.22 -1.56 -14.63
C ILE A 301 33.96 -2.47 -13.44
N ILE A 302 33.21 -1.95 -12.46
CA ILE A 302 32.63 -2.69 -11.36
C ILE A 302 31.14 -2.71 -11.60
N ILE A 303 30.51 -3.90 -11.64
CA ILE A 303 29.06 -4.03 -11.76
C ILE A 303 28.43 -4.09 -10.38
N PHE A 304 27.31 -3.40 -10.23
CA PHE A 304 26.43 -3.55 -9.10
C PHE A 304 25.16 -4.28 -9.54
N VAL A 305 24.79 -5.34 -8.82
CA VAL A 305 23.58 -6.10 -9.07
C VAL A 305 22.75 -6.06 -7.81
N ASP A 306 21.67 -5.29 -7.88
CA ASP A 306 20.67 -5.31 -6.81
C ASP A 306 19.83 -6.58 -6.93
N GLU A 307 19.34 -7.09 -5.81
CA GLU A 307 18.62 -8.36 -5.76
C GLU A 307 19.33 -9.50 -6.52
N ILE A 308 20.63 -9.68 -6.25
CA ILE A 308 21.48 -10.64 -6.99
C ILE A 308 20.93 -12.08 -6.98
N HIS A 309 20.04 -12.42 -6.03
CA HIS A 309 19.35 -13.70 -5.98
C HIS A 309 18.46 -13.93 -7.22
N THR A 310 17.94 -12.88 -7.84
CA THR A 310 17.12 -12.97 -9.06
C THR A 310 17.90 -13.60 -10.24
N MET A 311 19.23 -13.45 -10.25
CA MET A 311 20.09 -14.09 -11.25
C MET A 311 20.13 -15.62 -11.15
N ILE A 312 19.81 -16.17 -9.98
CA ILE A 312 19.90 -17.62 -9.69
C ILE A 312 18.56 -18.31 -9.96
N GLY A 313 17.46 -17.56 -10.04
CA GLY A 313 16.09 -18.05 -10.24
C GLY A 313 15.45 -17.69 -11.58
N ALA A 314 16.13 -16.95 -12.42
CA ALA A 314 15.60 -16.51 -13.72
C ALA A 314 15.51 -17.67 -14.73
N GLY A 315 14.55 -18.59 -14.49
CA GLY A 315 14.34 -19.75 -15.36
C GLY A 315 13.76 -20.93 -14.60
N SER A 316 12.59 -20.77 -13.99
CA SER A 316 11.93 -21.74 -13.08
C SER A 316 11.47 -23.06 -13.69
N THR A 317 12.11 -23.57 -14.73
CA THR A 317 11.95 -24.95 -15.21
C THR A 317 13.18 -25.79 -14.92
N PRO A 318 13.06 -27.04 -14.40
CA PRO A 318 14.18 -27.92 -14.19
C PRO A 318 14.99 -28.10 -15.48
N GLY A 319 16.25 -27.62 -15.49
CA GLY A 319 17.14 -27.67 -16.67
C GLY A 319 17.41 -26.32 -17.35
N SER A 320 16.92 -25.19 -16.82
CA SER A 320 17.25 -23.86 -17.34
C SER A 320 18.66 -23.45 -16.87
N MET A 321 19.45 -22.86 -17.79
CA MET A 321 20.74 -22.26 -17.40
C MET A 321 20.48 -20.89 -16.79
N ASP A 322 20.76 -20.75 -15.49
CA ASP A 322 20.65 -19.47 -14.77
C ASP A 322 21.70 -18.49 -15.26
N ALA A 323 21.37 -17.19 -15.26
CA ALA A 323 22.33 -16.11 -15.55
C ALA A 323 23.61 -16.24 -14.72
N ALA A 324 23.46 -16.72 -13.48
CA ALA A 324 24.56 -17.03 -12.59
C ALA A 324 25.57 -18.01 -13.21
N ASN A 325 25.12 -19.04 -13.93
CA ASN A 325 26.01 -20.02 -14.54
C ASN A 325 26.90 -19.42 -15.66
N ILE A 326 26.43 -18.37 -16.33
CA ILE A 326 27.20 -17.66 -17.36
C ILE A 326 28.27 -16.76 -16.70
N LEU A 327 27.94 -16.13 -15.56
CA LEU A 327 28.86 -15.25 -14.82
C LEU A 327 29.87 -16.02 -13.95
N LYS A 328 29.53 -17.21 -13.45
CA LYS A 328 30.40 -18.03 -12.58
C LYS A 328 31.83 -18.18 -13.06
N PRO A 329 32.12 -18.49 -14.34
CA PRO A 329 33.49 -18.64 -14.81
C PRO A 329 34.30 -17.33 -14.75
N ALA A 330 33.70 -16.21 -15.07
CA ALA A 330 34.34 -14.89 -15.06
C ALA A 330 34.59 -14.40 -13.62
N LEU A 331 33.62 -14.56 -12.73
CA LEU A 331 33.79 -14.31 -11.29
C LEU A 331 34.84 -15.25 -10.66
N ALA A 332 34.91 -16.49 -11.16
CA ALA A 332 35.88 -17.47 -10.67
C ALA A 332 37.31 -17.09 -11.02
N ARG A 333 37.52 -16.57 -12.22
CA ARG A 333 38.82 -16.12 -12.67
C ARG A 333 39.24 -14.78 -12.07
N GLY A 334 38.25 -14.02 -11.52
CA GLY A 334 38.47 -12.66 -11.05
C GLY A 334 38.64 -11.63 -12.15
N THR A 335 38.20 -11.97 -13.38
CA THR A 335 38.23 -11.05 -14.53
C THR A 335 37.14 -9.96 -14.43
N ILE A 336 36.10 -10.21 -13.66
CA ILE A 336 35.01 -9.28 -13.42
C ILE A 336 34.92 -9.01 -11.93
N GLN A 337 34.69 -7.75 -11.55
CA GLN A 337 34.36 -7.31 -10.18
C GLN A 337 32.87 -7.02 -10.07
N CYS A 338 32.21 -7.61 -9.08
CA CYS A 338 30.77 -7.49 -8.86
C CYS A 338 30.49 -7.16 -7.39
N ILE A 339 29.61 -6.19 -7.16
CA ILE A 339 28.98 -5.91 -5.88
C ILE A 339 27.56 -6.47 -5.97
N GLY A 340 27.17 -7.34 -5.07
CA GLY A 340 25.80 -7.86 -4.98
C GLY A 340 25.07 -7.25 -3.78
N ALA A 341 23.74 -7.12 -3.87
CA ALA A 341 22.89 -6.81 -2.73
C ALA A 341 21.76 -7.85 -2.66
N THR A 342 21.38 -8.26 -1.44
CA THR A 342 20.30 -9.23 -1.22
C THR A 342 19.84 -9.21 0.25
N THR A 343 18.74 -9.89 0.55
CA THR A 343 18.33 -10.14 1.94
C THR A 343 19.03 -11.37 2.53
N LEU A 344 18.94 -11.54 3.85
CA LEU A 344 19.55 -12.69 4.51
C LEU A 344 18.88 -14.01 4.12
N ASP A 345 17.56 -14.00 3.99
CA ASP A 345 16.78 -15.19 3.64
C ASP A 345 17.05 -15.63 2.20
N GLU A 346 17.07 -14.67 1.27
CA GLU A 346 17.39 -14.92 -0.13
C GLU A 346 18.85 -15.35 -0.33
N TYR A 347 19.77 -14.77 0.47
CA TYR A 347 21.17 -15.23 0.49
C TYR A 347 21.26 -16.71 0.86
N ARG A 348 20.61 -17.12 1.94
CA ARG A 348 20.58 -18.53 2.40
C ARG A 348 19.94 -19.45 1.38
N ASN A 349 18.85 -19.02 0.79
CA ASN A 349 18.05 -19.82 -0.13
C ASN A 349 18.67 -19.99 -1.51
N SER A 350 19.40 -19.00 -1.99
CA SER A 350 19.89 -18.94 -3.37
C SER A 350 21.41 -19.04 -3.45
N ILE A 351 22.17 -18.21 -2.73
CA ILE A 351 23.62 -18.09 -2.90
C ILE A 351 24.40 -19.09 -2.04
N GLU A 352 23.99 -19.28 -0.80
CA GLU A 352 24.65 -20.19 0.14
C GLU A 352 24.53 -21.66 -0.29
N LYS A 353 23.42 -22.02 -0.93
CA LYS A 353 23.23 -23.38 -1.50
C LYS A 353 24.14 -23.65 -2.69
N ASP A 354 24.60 -22.59 -3.38
CA ASP A 354 25.54 -22.69 -4.49
C ASP A 354 26.99 -22.46 -4.02
N GLY A 355 27.67 -23.53 -3.61
CA GLY A 355 29.03 -23.45 -3.07
C GLY A 355 30.07 -22.86 -4.04
N ALA A 356 29.74 -22.70 -5.33
CA ALA A 356 30.62 -22.05 -6.30
C ALA A 356 30.52 -20.53 -6.21
N LEU A 357 29.31 -20.02 -5.98
CA LEU A 357 29.08 -18.58 -5.77
C LEU A 357 29.49 -18.15 -4.36
N GLU A 358 29.13 -18.90 -3.33
CA GLU A 358 29.51 -18.60 -1.94
C GLU A 358 31.01 -18.36 -1.77
N ARG A 359 31.83 -19.18 -2.43
CA ARG A 359 33.29 -19.04 -2.37
C ARG A 359 33.83 -17.81 -3.09
N ARG A 360 33.01 -17.09 -3.88
CA ARG A 360 33.42 -15.93 -4.67
C ARG A 360 33.00 -14.60 -4.07
N PHE A 361 31.92 -14.62 -3.30
CA PHE A 361 31.42 -13.43 -2.62
C PHE A 361 31.92 -13.37 -1.16
N GLN A 362 32.17 -12.15 -0.68
CA GLN A 362 32.48 -11.84 0.70
C GLN A 362 31.32 -11.10 1.33
N LYS A 363 30.74 -11.65 2.39
CA LYS A 363 29.59 -11.06 3.10
C LYS A 363 29.97 -9.72 3.77
N VAL A 364 29.11 -8.73 3.57
CA VAL A 364 29.09 -7.46 4.32
C VAL A 364 27.69 -7.31 4.87
N GLN A 365 27.55 -7.40 6.19
CA GLN A 365 26.26 -7.25 6.85
C GLN A 365 25.91 -5.78 6.96
N VAL A 366 24.67 -5.43 6.59
CA VAL A 366 24.13 -4.07 6.67
C VAL A 366 22.98 -4.09 7.65
N GLU A 367 23.19 -3.43 8.77
CA GLU A 367 22.19 -3.33 9.83
C GLU A 367 21.30 -2.08 9.62
N PRO A 368 20.06 -2.06 10.15
CA PRO A 368 19.24 -0.86 10.18
C PRO A 368 19.97 0.29 10.86
N THR A 369 19.74 1.51 10.41
CA THR A 369 20.32 2.71 11.04
C THR A 369 19.67 2.99 12.38
N THR A 370 20.43 3.59 13.29
CA THR A 370 19.94 4.11 14.56
C THR A 370 19.03 5.33 14.32
N ASP A 371 18.23 5.71 15.32
CA ASP A 371 17.37 6.89 15.24
C ASP A 371 18.19 8.17 15.01
N GLU A 372 19.36 8.29 15.62
CA GLU A 372 20.25 9.43 15.46
C GLU A 372 20.86 9.52 14.06
N GLU A 373 21.34 8.38 13.52
CA GLU A 373 21.86 8.31 12.16
C GLU A 373 20.75 8.58 11.13
N THR A 374 19.55 8.07 11.37
CA THR A 374 18.38 8.31 10.51
C THR A 374 18.02 9.79 10.49
N LEU A 375 18.04 10.47 11.63
CA LEU A 375 17.77 11.91 11.69
C LEU A 375 18.82 12.71 10.89
N GLN A 376 20.09 12.30 10.94
CA GLN A 376 21.14 12.93 10.13
C GLN A 376 20.92 12.69 8.63
N ILE A 377 20.50 11.49 8.25
CA ILE A 377 20.15 11.18 6.86
C ILE A 377 19.01 12.09 6.41
N LEU A 378 17.91 12.20 7.18
CA LEU A 378 16.78 13.07 6.84
C LEU A 378 17.20 14.54 6.68
N LYS A 379 18.05 15.04 7.57
CA LYS A 379 18.59 16.42 7.47
C LYS A 379 19.38 16.64 6.19
N ASN A 380 20.12 15.66 5.73
CA ASN A 380 20.94 15.78 4.51
C ASN A 380 20.14 15.65 3.20
N VAL A 381 19.03 14.89 3.22
CA VAL A 381 18.16 14.77 2.05
C VAL A 381 17.04 15.80 2.01
N ARG A 382 16.81 16.53 3.12
CA ARG A 382 15.75 17.52 3.30
C ARG A 382 15.61 18.47 2.13
N ASP A 383 16.69 19.12 1.74
CA ASP A 383 16.68 20.19 0.73
C ASP A 383 16.16 19.68 -0.64
N ARG A 384 16.42 18.40 -0.97
CA ARG A 384 15.93 17.77 -2.20
C ARG A 384 14.44 17.51 -2.14
N TYR A 385 13.92 17.00 -1.03
CA TYR A 385 12.49 16.79 -0.83
C TYR A 385 11.72 18.10 -0.71
N GLU A 386 12.31 19.13 -0.08
CA GLU A 386 11.77 20.48 -0.05
C GLU A 386 11.65 21.08 -1.45
N TYR A 387 12.67 20.86 -2.29
CA TYR A 387 12.64 21.32 -3.68
C TYR A 387 11.61 20.54 -4.51
N HIS A 388 11.52 19.22 -4.31
CA HIS A 388 10.60 18.37 -5.08
C HIS A 388 9.13 18.66 -4.76
N HIS A 389 8.81 18.83 -3.49
CA HIS A 389 7.42 19.04 -3.03
C HIS A 389 7.04 20.50 -2.86
N HIS A 390 7.96 21.46 -3.08
CA HIS A 390 7.74 22.89 -2.82
C HIS A 390 7.25 23.19 -1.39
N VAL A 391 7.82 22.49 -0.39
CA VAL A 391 7.52 22.64 1.05
C VAL A 391 8.78 22.95 1.83
N SER A 392 8.67 23.28 3.11
CA SER A 392 9.78 23.42 4.05
C SER A 392 9.55 22.58 5.29
N TYR A 393 10.48 21.71 5.66
CA TYR A 393 10.36 20.85 6.84
C TYR A 393 10.98 21.50 8.07
N THR A 394 10.22 21.53 9.17
CA THR A 394 10.80 21.92 10.47
C THR A 394 11.68 20.80 11.04
N ASP A 395 12.65 21.14 11.87
CA ASP A 395 13.47 20.12 12.54
C ASP A 395 12.62 19.20 13.42
N GLU A 396 11.55 19.73 14.04
CA GLU A 396 10.56 18.96 14.79
C GLU A 396 9.81 17.94 13.93
N ALA A 397 9.50 18.29 12.67
CA ALA A 397 8.88 17.38 11.72
C ALA A 397 9.83 16.22 11.35
N LEU A 398 11.12 16.51 11.13
CA LEU A 398 12.13 15.47 10.87
C LEU A 398 12.29 14.52 12.06
N GLU A 399 12.36 15.07 13.29
CA GLU A 399 12.37 14.24 14.49
C GLU A 399 11.07 13.40 14.63
N ALA A 400 9.92 13.98 14.28
CA ALA A 400 8.65 13.26 14.31
C ALA A 400 8.64 12.11 13.28
N CYS A 401 9.17 12.31 12.06
CA CYS A 401 9.32 11.24 11.07
C CYS A 401 10.09 10.04 11.65
N VAL A 402 11.21 10.29 12.33
CA VAL A 402 12.01 9.22 12.93
C VAL A 402 11.27 8.58 14.11
N LYS A 403 10.87 9.37 15.11
CA LYS A 403 10.28 8.85 16.36
C LYS A 403 8.96 8.11 16.13
N LEU A 404 8.09 8.68 15.28
CA LEU A 404 6.78 8.08 15.03
C LEU A 404 6.89 6.81 14.19
N THR A 405 7.73 6.81 13.16
CA THR A 405 7.92 5.59 12.35
C THR A 405 8.69 4.51 13.11
N ALA A 406 9.67 4.86 13.97
CA ALA A 406 10.33 3.90 14.86
C ALA A 406 9.32 3.17 15.75
N ARG A 407 8.34 3.92 16.28
CA ARG A 407 7.35 3.41 17.23
C ARG A 407 6.17 2.69 16.56
N TYR A 408 5.67 3.21 15.44
CA TYR A 408 4.38 2.79 14.89
C TYR A 408 4.47 1.96 13.60
N VAL A 409 5.55 2.06 12.84
CA VAL A 409 5.80 1.27 11.63
C VAL A 409 6.77 0.14 11.95
N THR A 410 6.24 -1.08 12.13
CA THR A 410 7.01 -2.24 12.59
C THR A 410 7.38 -3.22 11.47
N ASP A 411 6.76 -3.09 10.31
CA ASP A 411 6.92 -3.97 9.15
C ASP A 411 8.07 -3.56 8.22
N ARG A 412 8.68 -2.38 8.46
CA ARG A 412 9.78 -1.82 7.68
C ARG A 412 10.95 -1.39 8.57
N PHE A 413 12.12 -1.24 7.96
CA PHE A 413 13.36 -0.89 8.68
C PHE A 413 13.78 0.56 8.43
N MET A 414 14.58 1.10 9.35
CA MET A 414 15.24 2.39 9.17
C MET A 414 16.38 2.26 8.15
N PRO A 415 16.65 3.31 7.33
CA PRO A 415 16.01 4.63 7.30
C PRO A 415 14.77 4.74 6.42
N ASP A 416 14.45 3.76 5.61
CA ASP A 416 13.44 3.76 4.54
C ASP A 416 12.08 4.25 5.03
N LYS A 417 11.56 3.66 6.11
CA LYS A 417 10.25 4.05 6.68
C LYS A 417 10.18 5.53 7.13
N ALA A 418 11.29 6.11 7.55
CA ALA A 418 11.33 7.51 7.94
C ALA A 418 11.41 8.44 6.71
N ILE A 419 12.10 8.01 5.66
CA ILE A 419 12.16 8.70 4.36
C ILE A 419 10.78 8.65 3.69
N ASP A 420 10.11 7.50 3.71
CA ASP A 420 8.74 7.37 3.19
C ASP A 420 7.77 8.33 3.89
N ALA A 421 7.85 8.43 5.22
CA ALA A 421 7.01 9.35 5.98
C ALA A 421 7.30 10.82 5.64
N LEU A 422 8.56 11.16 5.40
CA LEU A 422 8.97 12.49 4.94
C LEU A 422 8.38 12.81 3.57
N ASP A 423 8.56 11.91 2.62
CA ASP A 423 8.11 12.03 1.23
C ASP A 423 6.59 12.15 1.13
N GLU A 424 5.86 11.23 1.77
CA GLU A 424 4.40 11.23 1.78
C GLU A 424 3.82 12.47 2.46
N THR A 425 4.46 12.95 3.55
CA THR A 425 4.02 14.18 4.23
C THR A 425 4.21 15.40 3.34
N GLY A 426 5.36 15.53 2.68
CA GLY A 426 5.61 16.62 1.73
C GLY A 426 4.61 16.62 0.58
N SER A 427 4.40 15.48 -0.04
CA SER A 427 3.42 15.30 -1.11
C SER A 427 2.00 15.68 -0.68
N ARG A 428 1.58 15.23 0.51
CA ARG A 428 0.25 15.52 1.04
C ARG A 428 0.04 17.01 1.32
N VAL A 429 1.02 17.65 1.96
CA VAL A 429 0.97 19.09 2.26
C VAL A 429 0.91 19.89 0.98
N HIS A 430 1.71 19.53 -0.03
CA HIS A 430 1.67 20.13 -1.35
C HIS A 430 0.28 20.00 -2.01
N LEU A 431 -0.31 18.80 -2.00
CA LEU A 431 -1.62 18.53 -2.61
C LEU A 431 -2.80 19.18 -1.88
N GLN A 432 -2.77 19.20 -0.54
CA GLN A 432 -3.83 19.82 0.27
C GLN A 432 -3.87 21.32 0.08
N ASN A 433 -2.75 21.92 -0.24
CA ASN A 433 -2.57 23.36 -0.31
C ASN A 433 -2.21 23.84 -1.73
N ALA A 434 -2.65 23.13 -2.75
CA ALA A 434 -2.70 23.68 -4.11
C ALA A 434 -3.66 24.89 -4.15
N ASN A 435 -3.45 25.83 -3.22
CA ASN A 435 -4.16 27.09 -3.19
C ASN A 435 -3.71 27.89 -4.40
N ILE A 436 -4.59 27.98 -5.37
CA ILE A 436 -4.45 28.92 -6.46
C ILE A 436 -4.21 30.28 -5.81
N PRO A 437 -3.13 31.00 -6.16
CA PRO A 437 -2.87 32.32 -5.59
C PRO A 437 -4.11 33.18 -5.64
N PRO A 438 -4.44 33.94 -4.60
CA PRO A 438 -5.64 34.75 -4.56
C PRO A 438 -5.74 35.71 -5.77
N GLU A 439 -4.59 36.19 -6.29
CA GLU A 439 -4.48 37.01 -7.47
C GLU A 439 -5.04 36.35 -8.74
N ILE A 440 -4.78 35.03 -8.91
CA ILE A 440 -5.33 34.25 -10.03
C ILE A 440 -6.85 34.13 -9.87
N THR A 441 -7.33 33.82 -8.67
CA THR A 441 -8.77 33.67 -8.39
C THR A 441 -9.53 34.99 -8.55
N GLU A 442 -8.92 36.10 -8.15
CA GLU A 442 -9.52 37.44 -8.34
C GLU A 442 -9.58 37.84 -9.82
N MET A 443 -8.51 37.54 -10.55
CA MET A 443 -8.43 37.83 -11.99
C MET A 443 -9.41 36.97 -12.80
N GLU A 444 -9.61 35.71 -12.43
CA GLU A 444 -10.65 34.86 -13.02
C GLU A 444 -12.06 35.40 -12.78
N LYS A 445 -12.35 35.91 -11.58
CA LYS A 445 -13.63 36.56 -11.26
C LYS A 445 -13.81 37.84 -12.07
N GLU A 446 -12.76 38.65 -12.25
CA GLU A 446 -12.82 39.86 -13.05
C GLU A 446 -13.08 39.54 -14.54
N ILE A 447 -12.41 38.55 -15.08
CA ILE A 447 -12.64 38.07 -16.45
C ILE A 447 -14.09 37.59 -16.62
N GLN A 448 -14.62 36.82 -15.65
CA GLN A 448 -16.01 36.38 -15.70
C GLN A 448 -17.00 37.55 -15.69
N HIS A 449 -16.79 38.55 -14.85
CA HIS A 449 -17.60 39.73 -14.79
C HIS A 449 -17.56 40.59 -16.09
N ILE A 450 -16.39 40.66 -16.71
CA ILE A 450 -16.24 41.34 -18.02
C ILE A 450 -16.94 40.54 -19.13
N LYS A 451 -16.90 39.21 -19.11
CA LYS A 451 -17.64 38.35 -20.03
C LYS A 451 -19.15 38.61 -19.95
N GLU A 452 -19.69 38.72 -18.74
CA GLU A 452 -21.11 39.00 -18.51
C GLU A 452 -21.50 40.39 -19.03
N ARG A 453 -20.70 41.44 -18.73
CA ARG A 453 -20.91 42.78 -19.26
C ARG A 453 -20.83 42.86 -20.78
N LYS A 454 -19.90 42.11 -21.39
CA LYS A 454 -19.80 41.99 -22.84
C LYS A 454 -21.06 41.37 -23.43
N GLN A 455 -21.61 40.32 -22.84
CA GLN A 455 -22.86 39.70 -23.29
C GLN A 455 -24.05 40.66 -23.16
N GLN A 456 -24.15 41.45 -22.07
CA GLN A 456 -25.17 42.45 -21.88
C GLN A 456 -25.06 43.58 -22.92
N ALA A 457 -23.83 44.04 -23.22
CA ALA A 457 -23.60 45.07 -24.24
C ALA A 457 -23.98 44.56 -25.64
N VAL A 458 -23.71 43.32 -25.98
CA VAL A 458 -24.15 42.68 -27.23
C VAL A 458 -25.69 42.60 -27.28
N GLY A 459 -26.34 42.20 -26.18
CA GLY A 459 -27.80 42.13 -26.08
C GLY A 459 -28.47 43.48 -26.27
N ASN A 460 -27.83 44.56 -25.81
CA ASN A 460 -28.28 45.94 -25.95
C ASN A 460 -27.85 46.60 -27.29
N GLN A 461 -27.29 45.83 -28.24
CA GLN A 461 -26.78 46.27 -29.56
C GLN A 461 -25.72 47.38 -29.51
N ASN A 462 -25.04 47.54 -28.37
CA ASN A 462 -23.94 48.49 -28.20
C ASN A 462 -22.59 47.82 -28.53
N PHE A 463 -22.30 47.73 -29.85
CA PHE A 463 -21.13 47.00 -30.35
C PHE A 463 -19.79 47.67 -30.02
N GLU A 464 -19.79 49.02 -29.86
CA GLU A 464 -18.57 49.74 -29.49
C GLU A 464 -18.14 49.42 -28.05
N LEU A 465 -19.10 49.37 -27.12
CA LEU A 465 -18.88 48.97 -25.74
C LEU A 465 -18.54 47.48 -25.63
N ALA A 466 -19.14 46.62 -26.45
CA ALA A 466 -18.81 45.20 -26.49
C ALA A 466 -17.38 44.94 -27.01
N ALA A 467 -16.91 45.77 -27.96
CA ALA A 467 -15.53 45.72 -28.46
C ALA A 467 -14.52 46.11 -27.36
N SER A 468 -14.78 47.17 -26.60
CA SER A 468 -13.92 47.59 -25.49
C SER A 468 -13.82 46.51 -24.38
N TYR A 469 -14.94 45.85 -24.04
CA TYR A 469 -14.91 44.71 -23.10
C TYR A 469 -14.16 43.49 -23.64
N ARG A 470 -14.23 43.20 -24.93
CA ARG A 470 -13.46 42.17 -25.58
C ARG A 470 -11.96 42.43 -25.48
N ASP A 471 -11.55 43.68 -25.75
CA ASP A 471 -10.14 44.05 -25.70
C ASP A 471 -9.60 43.96 -24.26
N ARG A 472 -10.39 44.41 -23.28
CA ARG A 472 -10.08 44.28 -21.85
C ARG A 472 -9.99 42.81 -21.43
N GLN A 473 -10.93 41.95 -21.85
CA GLN A 473 -10.90 40.50 -21.62
C GLN A 473 -9.61 39.86 -22.17
N THR A 474 -9.20 40.23 -23.39
CA THR A 474 -8.00 39.68 -24.02
C THR A 474 -6.71 40.05 -23.26
N ILE A 475 -6.65 41.25 -22.71
CA ILE A 475 -5.51 41.69 -21.88
C ILE A 475 -5.46 40.90 -20.60
N LEU A 476 -6.56 40.82 -19.87
CA LEU A 476 -6.63 40.06 -18.61
C LEU A 476 -6.39 38.55 -18.79
N GLU A 477 -6.86 37.95 -19.89
CA GLU A 477 -6.59 36.55 -20.21
C GLU A 477 -5.09 36.30 -20.48
N ARG A 478 -4.38 37.28 -21.06
CA ARG A 478 -2.94 37.20 -21.25
C ARG A 478 -2.18 37.31 -19.93
N GLU A 479 -2.57 38.28 -19.09
CA GLU A 479 -2.01 38.48 -17.74
C GLU A 479 -2.24 37.22 -16.86
N LEU A 480 -3.44 36.65 -16.95
CA LEU A 480 -3.76 35.38 -16.28
C LEU A 480 -2.86 34.20 -16.77
N GLN A 481 -2.60 34.14 -18.08
CA GLN A 481 -1.71 33.11 -18.64
C GLN A 481 -0.26 33.28 -18.16
N GLU A 482 0.23 34.53 -18.05
CA GLU A 482 1.56 34.82 -17.52
C GLU A 482 1.65 34.52 -16.03
N LEU A 483 0.64 34.86 -15.23
CA LEU A 483 0.57 34.50 -13.81
C LEU A 483 0.49 32.98 -13.58
N ASN A 484 -0.36 32.29 -14.35
CA ASN A 484 -0.43 30.83 -14.31
C ASN A 484 0.90 30.17 -14.70
N ARG A 485 1.60 30.73 -15.68
CA ARG A 485 2.91 30.24 -16.07
C ARG A 485 3.94 30.44 -14.94
N LYS A 486 4.00 31.62 -14.33
CA LYS A 486 4.88 31.92 -13.20
C LYS A 486 4.58 31.02 -11.99
N TRP A 487 3.32 30.74 -11.75
CA TRP A 487 2.91 29.83 -10.68
C TRP A 487 3.29 28.37 -10.98
N LEU A 488 3.12 27.93 -12.23
CA LEU A 488 3.52 26.59 -12.68
C LEU A 488 5.04 26.41 -12.75
N ASP A 489 5.78 27.47 -13.08
CA ASP A 489 7.23 27.48 -13.15
C ASP A 489 7.88 27.66 -11.75
N GLY A 490 7.07 27.78 -10.68
CA GLY A 490 7.54 27.87 -9.29
C GLY A 490 8.17 29.23 -8.92
N GLU A 491 7.99 30.26 -9.74
CA GLU A 491 8.50 31.61 -9.45
C GLU A 491 7.75 32.32 -8.29
N VAL A 492 6.56 31.81 -7.91
CA VAL A 492 5.82 32.26 -6.72
C VAL A 492 6.05 31.23 -5.63
N ASP A 493 7.19 31.32 -4.94
CA ASP A 493 7.66 30.36 -3.93
C ASP A 493 6.94 30.60 -2.59
N VAL A 494 5.69 30.22 -2.49
CA VAL A 494 4.98 30.09 -1.20
C VAL A 494 5.20 28.68 -0.66
N ARG A 495 6.40 28.42 -0.15
CA ARG A 495 6.70 27.13 0.51
C ARG A 495 5.90 27.02 1.78
N GLN A 496 5.13 25.94 1.87
CA GLN A 496 4.42 25.63 3.10
C GLN A 496 5.29 24.87 4.08
N THR A 497 5.15 25.21 5.36
CA THR A 497 5.93 24.57 6.41
C THR A 497 5.25 23.28 6.85
N VAL A 498 5.95 22.17 6.77
CA VAL A 498 5.54 20.88 7.28
C VAL A 498 5.82 20.81 8.78
N THR A 499 4.78 20.53 9.57
CA THR A 499 4.83 20.44 11.03
C THR A 499 4.80 18.99 11.51
N ALA A 500 5.20 18.76 12.77
CA ALA A 500 5.12 17.46 13.42
C ALA A 500 3.68 16.86 13.46
N GLU A 501 2.66 17.72 13.49
CA GLU A 501 1.27 17.29 13.49
C GLU A 501 0.89 16.66 12.13
N GLN A 502 1.33 17.24 11.03
CA GLN A 502 1.07 16.72 9.69
C GLN A 502 1.80 15.38 9.45
N VAL A 503 3.01 15.24 10.01
CA VAL A 503 3.72 13.94 10.02
C VAL A 503 2.92 12.91 10.81
N ALA A 504 2.37 13.28 11.97
CA ALA A 504 1.56 12.38 12.78
C ALA A 504 0.28 11.93 12.05
N ASP A 505 -0.33 12.82 11.24
CA ASP A 505 -1.47 12.49 10.39
C ASP A 505 -1.12 11.46 9.32
N VAL A 506 0.04 11.64 8.67
CA VAL A 506 0.51 10.71 7.64
C VAL A 506 0.84 9.35 8.25
N VAL A 507 1.61 9.32 9.34
CA VAL A 507 1.90 8.06 10.05
C VAL A 507 0.62 7.38 10.54
N SER A 508 -0.39 8.18 10.93
CA SER A 508 -1.72 7.65 11.29
C SER A 508 -2.42 6.98 10.10
N MET A 509 -2.30 7.55 8.90
CA MET A 509 -2.85 6.91 7.70
C MET A 509 -2.09 5.67 7.28
N MET A 510 -0.75 5.71 7.30
CA MET A 510 0.11 4.58 6.94
C MET A 510 -0.15 3.36 7.83
N THR A 511 -0.40 3.60 9.12
CA THR A 511 -0.53 2.54 10.13
C THR A 511 -1.98 2.22 10.52
N GLY A 512 -2.93 3.08 10.17
CA GLY A 512 -4.31 3.00 10.65
C GLY A 512 -4.49 3.37 12.12
N ILE A 513 -3.45 3.93 12.78
CA ILE A 513 -3.45 4.26 14.20
C ILE A 513 -3.67 5.76 14.36
N PRO A 514 -4.62 6.23 15.17
CA PRO A 514 -4.85 7.66 15.39
C PRO A 514 -3.72 8.29 16.25
N VAL A 515 -2.54 8.47 15.66
CA VAL A 515 -1.31 8.92 16.33
C VAL A 515 -1.47 10.30 17.00
N GLN A 516 -2.19 11.24 16.38
CA GLN A 516 -2.45 12.56 16.96
C GLN A 516 -3.26 12.48 18.26
N ARG A 517 -4.30 11.62 18.29
CA ARG A 517 -5.12 11.43 19.48
C ARG A 517 -4.35 10.79 20.63
N MET A 518 -3.26 10.08 20.31
CA MET A 518 -2.46 9.38 21.31
C MET A 518 -1.37 10.26 21.96
N ALA A 519 -0.88 11.32 21.29
CA ALA A 519 0.26 12.09 21.79
C ALA A 519 -0.14 13.23 22.75
N GLN A 520 -1.22 13.97 22.49
CA GLN A 520 -1.59 15.16 23.29
C GLN A 520 -2.69 14.90 24.34
N GLU A 521 -3.62 13.98 24.06
CA GLU A 521 -4.76 13.68 24.93
C GLU A 521 -4.59 12.40 25.76
N GLU A 522 -3.52 11.64 25.54
CA GLU A 522 -3.34 10.32 26.19
C GLU A 522 -3.44 10.41 27.72
N GLY A 523 -2.86 11.42 28.32
CA GLY A 523 -2.93 11.63 29.76
C GLY A 523 -4.34 12.00 30.27
N ILE A 524 -5.10 12.80 29.50
CA ILE A 524 -6.45 13.24 29.86
C ILE A 524 -7.44 12.10 29.60
N ARG A 525 -7.33 11.42 28.47
CA ARG A 525 -8.15 10.28 28.10
C ARG A 525 -7.95 9.10 29.05
N LEU A 526 -6.71 8.77 29.40
CA LEU A 526 -6.41 7.72 30.36
C LEU A 526 -7.00 8.01 31.76
N LYS A 527 -7.11 9.28 32.15
CA LYS A 527 -7.82 9.65 33.39
C LYS A 527 -9.33 9.42 33.30
N GLY A 528 -9.94 9.69 32.16
CA GLY A 528 -11.37 9.48 31.90
C GLY A 528 -11.77 8.04 31.63
N MET A 529 -10.81 7.17 31.27
CA MET A 529 -11.01 5.80 30.83
C MET A 529 -11.89 4.96 31.74
N ALA A 530 -11.66 5.01 33.06
CA ALA A 530 -12.44 4.26 34.02
C ALA A 530 -13.92 4.69 34.04
N GLN A 531 -14.17 6.00 33.95
CA GLN A 531 -15.52 6.54 33.97
C GLN A 531 -16.30 6.20 32.69
N GLU A 532 -15.66 6.31 31.54
CA GLU A 532 -16.29 5.98 30.26
C GLU A 532 -16.61 4.48 30.16
N LEU A 533 -15.67 3.61 30.52
CA LEU A 533 -15.90 2.16 30.53
C LEU A 533 -16.99 1.75 31.52
N LYS A 534 -17.12 2.37 32.70
CA LYS A 534 -18.17 2.11 33.67
C LYS A 534 -19.56 2.50 33.16
N GLN A 535 -19.66 3.51 32.32
CA GLN A 535 -20.95 3.87 31.68
C GLN A 535 -21.40 2.85 30.62
N GLN A 536 -20.47 2.13 30.03
CA GLN A 536 -20.76 1.14 28.96
C GLN A 536 -20.84 -0.29 29.49
N VAL A 537 -20.08 -0.63 30.52
CA VAL A 537 -20.00 -1.97 31.11
C VAL A 537 -20.53 -1.91 32.56
N ILE A 538 -21.74 -2.38 32.75
CA ILE A 538 -22.49 -2.26 34.01
C ILE A 538 -22.04 -3.31 35.03
N ALA A 539 -22.04 -2.92 36.30
CA ALA A 539 -21.80 -3.75 37.50
C ALA A 539 -20.42 -4.45 37.57
N GLN A 540 -19.40 -3.93 36.82
CA GLN A 540 -18.04 -4.47 36.85
C GLN A 540 -16.99 -3.42 37.27
N ASP A 541 -17.38 -2.46 38.11
CA ASP A 541 -16.54 -1.32 38.49
C ASP A 541 -15.17 -1.72 39.03
N LYS A 542 -15.10 -2.74 39.88
CA LYS A 542 -13.82 -3.22 40.46
C LYS A 542 -12.91 -3.84 39.40
N ALA A 543 -13.50 -4.57 38.46
CA ALA A 543 -12.79 -5.18 37.36
C ALA A 543 -12.17 -4.09 36.45
N ILE A 544 -12.97 -3.09 36.10
CA ILE A 544 -12.56 -1.95 35.29
C ILE A 544 -11.45 -1.16 35.99
N ASP A 545 -11.62 -0.81 37.27
CA ASP A 545 -10.62 -0.03 38.03
C ASP A 545 -9.25 -0.73 38.07
N LYS A 546 -9.20 -2.05 38.29
CA LYS A 546 -7.96 -2.82 38.31
C LYS A 546 -7.29 -2.81 36.93
N MET A 547 -8.06 -3.08 35.87
CA MET A 547 -7.57 -3.10 34.50
C MET A 547 -6.99 -1.73 34.11
N VAL A 548 -7.77 -0.68 34.34
CA VAL A 548 -7.36 0.69 33.99
C VAL A 548 -6.11 1.12 34.72
N ARG A 549 -5.99 0.83 36.02
CA ARG A 549 -4.78 1.14 36.80
C ARG A 549 -3.54 0.43 36.24
N ALA A 550 -3.66 -0.84 35.84
CA ALA A 550 -2.55 -1.58 35.25
C ALA A 550 -2.14 -0.97 33.90
N ILE A 551 -3.11 -0.65 33.03
CA ILE A 551 -2.85 0.01 31.73
C ILE A 551 -2.20 1.38 31.95
N GLN A 552 -2.72 2.20 32.88
CA GLN A 552 -2.16 3.50 33.20
C GLN A 552 -0.71 3.40 33.68
N ARG A 553 -0.41 2.46 34.60
CA ARG A 553 0.96 2.20 35.09
C ARG A 553 1.93 1.87 33.96
N ASN A 554 1.49 1.04 33.01
CA ASN A 554 2.33 0.60 31.88
C ASN A 554 2.55 1.73 30.85
N ARG A 555 1.53 2.56 30.62
CA ARG A 555 1.64 3.69 29.67
C ARG A 555 2.49 4.84 30.18
N VAL A 556 2.61 5.05 31.47
CA VAL A 556 3.49 6.05 32.08
C VAL A 556 5.00 5.66 31.97
N GLY A 557 5.29 4.45 31.45
CA GLY A 557 6.68 4.01 31.25
C GLY A 557 7.33 3.37 32.46
N LEU A 558 6.54 2.97 33.47
CA LEU A 558 7.06 2.29 34.67
C LEU A 558 7.29 0.79 34.47
N LYS A 559 6.91 0.24 33.30
CA LYS A 559 7.12 -1.16 32.93
C LYS A 559 8.31 -1.30 31.99
N GLU A 560 8.94 -2.46 31.97
CA GLU A 560 9.98 -2.79 31.00
C GLU A 560 9.48 -2.68 29.56
N PRO A 561 10.27 -2.11 28.63
CA PRO A 561 9.83 -1.79 27.28
C PRO A 561 9.51 -3.02 26.40
N ASN A 562 9.98 -4.21 26.80
CA ASN A 562 9.84 -5.44 26.03
C ASN A 562 8.59 -6.26 26.38
N HIS A 563 7.62 -5.70 27.09
CA HIS A 563 6.37 -6.39 27.44
C HIS A 563 5.17 -5.81 26.72
N PRO A 564 4.08 -6.59 26.52
CA PRO A 564 2.80 -6.06 26.04
C PRO A 564 2.28 -4.91 26.92
N ILE A 565 1.40 -4.05 26.37
CA ILE A 565 0.75 -2.94 27.13
C ILE A 565 0.06 -3.47 28.38
N GLY A 566 -0.53 -4.66 28.32
CA GLY A 566 -1.16 -5.31 29.44
C GLY A 566 -1.45 -6.76 29.16
N ALA A 567 -1.33 -7.60 30.19
CA ALA A 567 -1.66 -9.01 30.13
C ALA A 567 -2.63 -9.35 31.27
N PHE A 568 -3.87 -9.64 30.92
CA PHE A 568 -4.97 -9.79 31.90
C PHE A 568 -5.61 -11.16 31.78
N MET A 569 -5.97 -11.75 32.94
CA MET A 569 -6.84 -12.91 33.00
C MET A 569 -8.19 -12.54 33.59
N PHE A 570 -9.25 -12.65 32.76
CA PHE A 570 -10.63 -12.36 33.16
C PHE A 570 -11.30 -13.66 33.65
N LEU A 571 -11.63 -13.70 34.92
CA LEU A 571 -12.27 -14.84 35.58
C LEU A 571 -13.71 -14.52 35.91
N GLY A 572 -14.59 -15.47 35.68
CA GLY A 572 -16.02 -15.32 36.08
C GLY A 572 -16.93 -16.22 35.26
N PRO A 573 -18.22 -16.30 35.68
CA PRO A 573 -19.20 -17.09 34.97
C PRO A 573 -19.44 -16.60 33.54
N THR A 574 -20.14 -17.40 32.77
CA THR A 574 -20.50 -17.03 31.38
C THR A 574 -21.52 -15.89 31.38
N GLY A 575 -21.48 -14.98 30.45
CA GLY A 575 -22.49 -13.93 30.29
C GLY A 575 -22.38 -12.74 31.24
N VAL A 576 -21.27 -12.55 31.96
CA VAL A 576 -21.04 -11.40 32.87
C VAL A 576 -20.35 -10.20 32.22
N GLY A 577 -20.08 -10.27 30.92
CA GLY A 577 -19.52 -9.13 30.18
C GLY A 577 -18.00 -9.19 29.91
N LYS A 578 -17.29 -10.31 30.14
CA LYS A 578 -15.82 -10.43 29.89
C LYS A 578 -15.42 -10.04 28.48
N THR A 579 -16.00 -10.66 27.45
CA THR A 579 -15.72 -10.37 26.04
C THR A 579 -16.22 -8.97 25.64
N TYR A 580 -17.31 -8.48 26.26
CA TYR A 580 -17.86 -7.15 26.03
C TYR A 580 -16.91 -6.04 26.51
N LEU A 581 -16.33 -6.22 27.73
CA LEU A 581 -15.32 -5.29 28.24
C LEU A 581 -14.10 -5.23 27.32
N ALA A 582 -13.62 -6.37 26.83
CA ALA A 582 -12.50 -6.40 25.87
C ALA A 582 -12.83 -5.63 24.58
N LYS A 583 -14.06 -5.77 24.06
CA LYS A 583 -14.51 -5.04 22.89
C LYS A 583 -14.58 -3.52 23.15
N LYS A 584 -15.13 -3.10 24.29
CA LYS A 584 -15.21 -1.68 24.65
C LYS A 584 -13.85 -1.07 24.94
N LEU A 585 -12.93 -1.86 25.47
CA LEU A 585 -11.55 -1.45 25.63
C LEU A 585 -10.86 -1.21 24.26
N ALA A 586 -11.12 -2.06 23.26
CA ALA A 586 -10.59 -1.88 21.90
C ALA A 586 -11.12 -0.58 21.26
N GLU A 587 -12.42 -0.36 21.36
CA GLU A 587 -13.05 0.88 20.88
C GLU A 587 -12.46 2.13 21.56
N PHE A 588 -12.22 2.06 22.87
CA PHE A 588 -11.65 3.17 23.62
C PHE A 588 -10.19 3.41 23.28
N MET A 589 -9.34 2.37 23.32
CA MET A 589 -7.89 2.51 23.15
C MET A 589 -7.48 2.77 21.71
N PHE A 590 -8.12 2.08 20.76
CA PHE A 590 -7.68 2.05 19.35
C PHE A 590 -8.71 2.64 18.37
N GLY A 591 -9.85 3.10 18.88
CA GLY A 591 -10.84 3.83 18.09
C GLY A 591 -11.75 2.96 17.21
N SER A 592 -11.53 1.65 17.15
CA SER A 592 -12.35 0.70 16.38
C SER A 592 -12.58 -0.61 17.13
N SER A 593 -13.78 -1.19 16.98
CA SER A 593 -14.06 -2.55 17.43
C SER A 593 -13.27 -3.61 16.67
N ASP A 594 -12.76 -3.30 15.47
CA ASP A 594 -12.01 -4.21 14.61
C ASP A 594 -10.56 -4.40 15.08
N ALA A 595 -10.10 -3.53 15.99
CA ALA A 595 -8.86 -3.70 16.72
C ALA A 595 -8.90 -4.85 17.74
N LEU A 596 -10.01 -5.63 17.82
CA LEU A 596 -10.13 -6.82 18.65
C LEU A 596 -9.84 -8.09 17.84
N ILE A 597 -8.71 -8.71 18.10
CA ILE A 597 -8.33 -10.02 17.55
C ILE A 597 -8.85 -11.09 18.52
N ARG A 598 -9.96 -11.72 18.17
CA ARG A 598 -10.53 -12.81 18.99
C ARG A 598 -10.11 -14.17 18.45
N ILE A 599 -9.65 -15.04 19.37
CA ILE A 599 -9.29 -16.42 19.12
C ILE A 599 -9.98 -17.29 20.18
N ASP A 600 -10.73 -18.29 19.74
CA ASP A 600 -11.38 -19.26 20.61
C ASP A 600 -10.42 -20.42 20.87
N MET A 601 -10.02 -20.58 22.12
CA MET A 601 -9.05 -21.62 22.52
C MET A 601 -9.64 -23.03 22.49
N SER A 602 -10.94 -23.18 22.35
CA SER A 602 -11.57 -24.48 22.16
C SER A 602 -11.19 -25.15 20.83
N GLU A 603 -10.71 -24.38 19.84
CA GLU A 603 -10.18 -24.90 18.58
C GLU A 603 -8.74 -25.41 18.70
N TYR A 604 -8.05 -25.10 19.81
CA TYR A 604 -6.62 -25.39 20.03
C TYR A 604 -6.38 -26.36 21.19
N THR A 605 -7.23 -27.35 21.32
CA THR A 605 -7.16 -28.39 22.33
C THR A 605 -6.08 -29.45 22.08
N GLU A 606 -5.66 -29.58 20.81
CA GLU A 606 -4.68 -30.57 20.38
C GLU A 606 -3.35 -29.95 19.93
N SER A 607 -2.26 -30.65 20.12
CA SER A 607 -0.90 -30.15 19.89
C SER A 607 -0.64 -29.73 18.46
N PHE A 608 -1.23 -30.40 17.45
CA PHE A 608 -1.05 -30.07 16.05
C PHE A 608 -1.78 -28.77 15.65
N ASN A 609 -2.87 -28.42 16.34
CA ASN A 609 -3.59 -27.18 16.06
C ASN A 609 -2.80 -25.94 16.51
N VAL A 610 -1.84 -26.08 17.41
CA VAL A 610 -1.02 -24.96 17.90
C VAL A 610 -0.19 -24.34 16.76
N SER A 611 0.25 -25.14 15.79
CA SER A 611 0.95 -24.65 14.60
C SER A 611 0.10 -23.70 13.75
N ARG A 612 -1.24 -23.78 13.82
CA ARG A 612 -2.12 -22.83 13.12
C ARG A 612 -2.08 -21.41 13.72
N LEU A 613 -1.66 -21.27 15.00
CA LEU A 613 -1.50 -19.96 15.63
C LEU A 613 -0.28 -19.22 15.10
N ILE A 614 0.83 -19.92 14.90
CA ILE A 614 2.13 -19.34 14.53
C ILE A 614 2.52 -19.59 13.07
N GLY A 615 1.81 -20.46 12.35
CA GLY A 615 2.13 -20.94 11.01
C GLY A 615 2.81 -22.32 11.03
N ALA A 616 2.62 -23.09 9.97
CA ALA A 616 3.26 -24.37 9.79
C ALA A 616 4.73 -24.19 9.39
N PRO A 617 5.67 -25.05 9.85
CA PRO A 617 7.05 -24.99 9.39
C PRO A 617 7.16 -25.37 7.90
N PRO A 618 8.27 -24.98 7.23
CA PRO A 618 8.49 -25.27 5.82
C PRO A 618 8.33 -26.77 5.50
N GLY A 619 7.57 -27.06 4.44
CA GLY A 619 7.31 -28.43 3.98
C GLY A 619 6.04 -29.10 4.54
N TYR A 620 5.28 -28.42 5.40
CA TYR A 620 3.99 -28.91 5.88
C TYR A 620 2.82 -28.19 5.18
N VAL A 621 1.68 -28.88 5.10
CA VAL A 621 0.44 -28.32 4.53
C VAL A 621 0.02 -27.11 5.34
N GLY A 622 -0.28 -25.98 4.67
CA GLY A 622 -0.67 -24.71 5.30
C GLY A 622 0.51 -23.76 5.58
N TYR A 623 1.71 -24.05 5.09
CA TYR A 623 2.87 -23.16 5.21
C TYR A 623 2.63 -21.77 4.59
N GLU A 624 1.96 -21.69 3.43
CA GLU A 624 1.69 -20.41 2.73
C GLU A 624 0.60 -19.56 3.40
N GLU A 625 -0.26 -20.16 4.24
CA GLU A 625 -1.38 -19.44 4.86
C GLU A 625 -0.95 -18.57 6.06
N GLY A 626 0.27 -18.78 6.59
CA GLY A 626 0.76 -18.10 7.78
C GLY A 626 0.00 -18.47 9.07
N GLY A 627 0.42 -17.93 10.20
CA GLY A 627 -0.23 -18.19 11.49
C GLY A 627 -1.43 -17.28 11.75
N GLN A 628 -2.53 -17.82 12.25
CA GLN A 628 -3.75 -17.05 12.49
C GLN A 628 -3.56 -15.92 13.52
N LEU A 629 -2.76 -16.14 14.55
CA LEU A 629 -2.45 -15.12 15.54
C LEU A 629 -1.37 -14.16 15.00
N THR A 630 -0.28 -14.71 14.51
CA THR A 630 0.90 -13.94 14.09
C THR A 630 0.58 -13.01 12.91
N GLU A 631 -0.16 -13.48 11.90
CA GLU A 631 -0.56 -12.66 10.76
C GLU A 631 -1.55 -11.55 11.12
N ARG A 632 -2.52 -11.84 12.01
CA ARG A 632 -3.48 -10.81 12.45
C ARG A 632 -2.78 -9.71 13.26
N VAL A 633 -1.87 -10.08 14.17
CA VAL A 633 -1.11 -9.10 14.95
C VAL A 633 -0.14 -8.33 14.08
N ARG A 634 0.50 -8.96 13.10
CA ARG A 634 1.37 -8.29 12.14
C ARG A 634 0.63 -7.22 11.33
N ARG A 635 -0.62 -7.52 10.93
CA ARG A 635 -1.48 -6.55 10.20
C ARG A 635 -2.06 -5.47 11.10
N HIS A 636 -2.32 -5.80 12.37
CA HIS A 636 -2.88 -4.91 13.38
C HIS A 636 -2.03 -4.92 14.65
N PRO A 637 -0.84 -4.29 14.64
CA PRO A 637 0.08 -4.32 15.79
C PRO A 637 -0.46 -3.60 17.02
N TYR A 638 -1.43 -2.69 16.83
CA TYR A 638 -2.17 -2.01 17.91
C TYR A 638 -3.55 -2.64 18.05
N SER A 639 -3.63 -3.71 18.82
CA SER A 639 -4.86 -4.48 18.96
C SER A 639 -5.00 -5.07 20.36
N ILE A 640 -6.21 -5.49 20.66
CA ILE A 640 -6.48 -6.35 21.80
C ILE A 640 -6.55 -7.79 21.31
N VAL A 641 -5.67 -8.63 21.84
CA VAL A 641 -5.68 -10.06 21.59
C VAL A 641 -6.52 -10.73 22.70
N LEU A 642 -7.71 -11.18 22.33
CA LEU A 642 -8.62 -11.89 23.22
C LEU A 642 -8.53 -13.39 22.97
N LEU A 643 -7.99 -14.13 23.94
CA LEU A 643 -7.93 -15.58 23.97
C LEU A 643 -9.11 -16.08 24.83
N ASP A 644 -10.18 -16.52 24.16
CA ASP A 644 -11.42 -16.92 24.83
C ASP A 644 -11.32 -18.38 25.29
N GLU A 645 -11.79 -18.69 26.53
CA GLU A 645 -11.80 -20.03 27.13
C GLU A 645 -10.41 -20.68 27.22
N ILE A 646 -9.42 -19.92 27.72
CA ILE A 646 -7.99 -20.32 27.78
C ILE A 646 -7.76 -21.67 28.51
N GLU A 647 -8.63 -22.06 29.42
CA GLU A 647 -8.56 -23.34 30.11
C GLU A 647 -8.71 -24.57 29.20
N LYS A 648 -9.19 -24.40 27.98
CA LYS A 648 -9.34 -25.47 26.99
C LYS A 648 -8.11 -25.65 26.11
N ALA A 649 -7.20 -24.69 26.12
CA ALA A 649 -6.01 -24.69 25.30
C ALA A 649 -5.05 -25.83 25.66
N HIS A 650 -4.36 -26.38 24.65
CA HIS A 650 -3.27 -27.33 24.85
C HIS A 650 -2.09 -26.68 25.59
N GLY A 651 -1.31 -27.48 26.36
CA GLY A 651 -0.17 -26.98 27.14
C GLY A 651 0.87 -26.18 26.34
N ASN A 652 1.09 -26.52 25.08
CA ASN A 652 2.01 -25.79 24.20
C ASN A 652 1.62 -24.34 23.91
N VAL A 653 0.32 -24.00 23.98
CA VAL A 653 -0.14 -22.62 23.83
C VAL A 653 0.42 -21.74 24.94
N PHE A 654 0.48 -22.24 26.15
CA PHE A 654 1.04 -21.50 27.29
C PHE A 654 2.53 -21.22 27.13
N ASN A 655 3.29 -22.16 26.53
CA ASN A 655 4.71 -21.95 26.23
C ASN A 655 4.92 -20.81 25.19
N LEU A 656 4.06 -20.75 24.18
CA LEU A 656 4.09 -19.64 23.23
C LEU A 656 3.71 -18.29 23.89
N LEU A 657 2.69 -18.30 24.73
CA LEU A 657 2.28 -17.12 25.46
C LEU A 657 3.34 -16.64 26.44
N LEU A 658 4.12 -17.53 27.07
CA LEU A 658 5.24 -17.13 27.92
C LEU A 658 6.26 -16.29 27.13
N GLN A 659 6.60 -16.69 25.89
CA GLN A 659 7.49 -15.91 25.05
C GLN A 659 6.92 -14.51 24.75
N VAL A 660 5.61 -14.43 24.45
CA VAL A 660 4.95 -13.15 24.21
C VAL A 660 4.93 -12.27 25.46
N LEU A 661 4.67 -12.85 26.62
CA LEU A 661 4.58 -12.14 27.89
C LEU A 661 5.94 -11.62 28.39
N ASP A 662 7.04 -12.36 28.10
CA ASP A 662 8.39 -12.01 28.58
C ASP A 662 9.14 -11.12 27.60
N GLU A 663 9.10 -11.44 26.30
CA GLU A 663 9.90 -10.75 25.29
C GLU A 663 9.08 -9.78 24.42
N GLY A 664 7.76 -9.76 24.59
CA GLY A 664 6.86 -8.93 23.78
C GLY A 664 6.88 -9.28 22.29
N ARG A 665 7.38 -10.46 21.93
CA ARG A 665 7.48 -10.92 20.53
C ARG A 665 7.22 -12.41 20.42
N LEU A 666 6.82 -12.84 19.24
CA LEU A 666 6.62 -14.25 18.92
C LEU A 666 7.24 -14.56 17.57
N THR A 667 7.95 -15.69 17.49
CA THR A 667 8.52 -16.16 16.22
C THR A 667 7.46 -16.96 15.46
N ASP A 668 7.17 -16.58 14.22
CA ASP A 668 6.26 -17.31 13.35
C ASP A 668 6.89 -18.57 12.77
N GLY A 669 6.09 -19.39 12.06
CA GLY A 669 6.58 -20.63 11.41
C GLY A 669 7.62 -20.38 10.31
N ASN A 670 7.75 -19.14 9.82
CA ASN A 670 8.73 -18.70 8.83
C ASN A 670 10.03 -18.17 9.47
N GLY A 671 10.13 -18.14 10.80
CA GLY A 671 11.26 -17.58 11.53
C GLY A 671 11.22 -16.06 11.69
N ARG A 672 10.13 -15.39 11.33
CA ARG A 672 9.97 -13.94 11.47
C ARG A 672 9.51 -13.57 12.87
N PHE A 673 10.01 -12.45 13.39
CA PHE A 673 9.56 -11.91 14.67
C PHE A 673 8.30 -11.06 14.48
N VAL A 674 7.25 -11.38 15.23
CA VAL A 674 6.01 -10.60 15.32
C VAL A 674 5.98 -9.87 16.64
N ASP A 675 5.79 -8.55 16.59
CA ASP A 675 5.84 -7.65 17.75
C ASP A 675 4.48 -7.57 18.46
N PHE A 676 4.44 -7.89 19.75
CA PHE A 676 3.28 -7.82 20.64
C PHE A 676 3.38 -6.69 21.67
N ARG A 677 4.44 -5.88 21.66
CA ARG A 677 4.66 -4.82 22.67
C ARG A 677 3.56 -3.78 22.68
N ASN A 678 2.89 -3.57 21.56
CA ASN A 678 1.80 -2.62 21.41
C ASN A 678 0.42 -3.25 21.55
N THR A 679 0.32 -4.52 21.96
CA THR A 679 -0.94 -5.22 22.15
C THR A 679 -1.34 -5.27 23.61
N VAL A 680 -2.66 -5.44 23.86
CA VAL A 680 -3.20 -5.83 25.16
C VAL A 680 -3.68 -7.27 25.05
N ILE A 681 -3.16 -8.15 25.89
CA ILE A 681 -3.53 -9.56 25.91
C ILE A 681 -4.58 -9.78 26.98
N ILE A 682 -5.73 -10.30 26.59
CA ILE A 682 -6.82 -10.63 27.48
C ILE A 682 -7.15 -12.11 27.31
N MET A 683 -7.10 -12.86 28.40
CA MET A 683 -7.47 -14.26 28.45
C MET A 683 -8.75 -14.40 29.28
N THR A 684 -9.77 -15.09 28.77
CA THR A 684 -10.97 -15.36 29.56
C THR A 684 -10.97 -16.78 30.05
N SER A 685 -11.44 -16.99 31.28
CA SER A 685 -11.60 -18.31 31.84
C SER A 685 -12.83 -18.41 32.74
N ASN A 686 -13.41 -19.60 32.78
CA ASN A 686 -14.48 -19.98 33.68
C ASN A 686 -13.96 -20.81 34.88
N ALA A 687 -12.63 -20.96 35.01
CA ALA A 687 -11.98 -21.71 36.06
C ALA A 687 -12.37 -21.18 37.46
N GLY A 688 -12.60 -22.05 38.41
CA GLY A 688 -12.96 -21.70 39.80
C GLY A 688 -14.42 -21.34 40.03
N THR A 689 -15.23 -21.04 38.99
CA THR A 689 -16.65 -20.69 39.16
C THR A 689 -17.51 -21.85 39.63
N ARG A 690 -17.19 -23.08 39.26
CA ARG A 690 -17.89 -24.28 39.76
C ARG A 690 -17.61 -24.50 41.25
N GLN A 691 -16.36 -24.36 41.65
CA GLN A 691 -15.94 -24.52 43.05
C GLN A 691 -16.51 -23.43 43.97
N LEU A 692 -16.63 -22.20 43.47
CA LEU A 692 -17.34 -21.12 44.17
C LEU A 692 -18.82 -21.41 44.34
N LYS A 693 -19.50 -22.02 43.35
CA LYS A 693 -20.89 -22.44 43.43
C LYS A 693 -21.13 -23.60 44.43
N GLU A 694 -20.20 -24.56 44.46
CA GLU A 694 -20.22 -25.69 45.41
C GLU A 694 -19.95 -25.21 46.82
N PHE A 695 -19.08 -24.23 47.00
CA PHE A 695 -18.83 -23.59 48.30
C PHE A 695 -20.04 -22.81 48.83
N GLY A 696 -20.73 -22.08 47.96
CA GLY A 696 -21.98 -21.36 48.31
C GLY A 696 -23.17 -22.29 48.61
N ARG A 697 -23.08 -23.59 48.23
CA ARG A 697 -24.09 -24.63 48.54
C ARG A 697 -23.73 -25.55 49.70
N GLY A 698 -22.46 -25.51 50.17
CA GLY A 698 -21.93 -26.41 51.19
C GLY A 698 -22.17 -25.94 52.61
N VAL A 699 -22.98 -26.70 53.31
CA VAL A 699 -23.11 -26.84 54.78
C VAL A 699 -23.12 -25.57 55.61
N GLY A 700 -24.32 -25.03 55.84
CA GLY A 700 -24.57 -24.15 56.97
C GLY A 700 -25.16 -22.77 56.69
N PHE A 701 -25.47 -22.40 55.45
CA PHE A 701 -26.17 -21.14 55.20
C PHE A 701 -27.66 -21.38 54.91
N ASN A 702 -28.46 -21.09 55.86
CA ASN A 702 -29.92 -21.02 55.73
C ASN A 702 -30.32 -20.03 54.67
N THR A 703 -31.08 -20.50 53.69
CA THR A 703 -31.66 -19.75 52.58
C THR A 703 -32.89 -18.93 53.00
N ASN A 704 -32.85 -18.20 54.06
CA ASN A 704 -33.90 -17.26 54.40
C ASN A 704 -33.29 -16.04 55.07
N SER A 705 -32.77 -15.13 54.34
CA SER A 705 -32.79 -13.70 54.66
C SER A 705 -32.07 -12.88 53.60
N SER A 706 -32.80 -11.98 53.04
CA SER A 706 -32.42 -10.84 52.24
C SER A 706 -31.43 -9.94 52.97
N SER A 707 -30.11 -10.22 52.81
CA SER A 707 -29.00 -9.26 52.96
C SER A 707 -27.66 -10.01 52.94
N LEU A 708 -27.15 -10.29 51.75
CA LEU A 708 -25.82 -10.79 51.53
C LEU A 708 -24.79 -9.65 51.65
N MET A 709 -24.51 -9.17 52.84
CA MET A 709 -23.21 -8.58 53.16
C MET A 709 -22.24 -9.74 53.43
N LEU A 710 -21.57 -10.22 52.36
CA LEU A 710 -20.41 -11.11 52.47
C LEU A 710 -19.35 -10.38 53.30
N ASN A 711 -19.03 -10.93 54.47
CA ASN A 711 -17.95 -10.47 55.33
C ASN A 711 -16.60 -10.48 54.52
N GLU A 712 -15.67 -9.61 54.86
CA GLU A 712 -14.37 -9.54 54.18
C GLU A 712 -13.62 -10.91 54.22
N GLN A 713 -13.84 -11.69 55.27
CA GLN A 713 -13.31 -13.04 55.44
C GLN A 713 -13.83 -14.03 54.39
N ASP A 714 -15.14 -13.93 54.02
CA ASP A 714 -15.72 -14.78 52.97
C ASP A 714 -15.20 -14.43 51.59
N LYS A 715 -14.91 -13.14 51.34
CA LYS A 715 -14.30 -12.67 50.12
C LYS A 715 -12.85 -13.14 49.97
N GLU A 716 -12.10 -13.14 51.08
CA GLU A 716 -10.71 -13.63 51.06
C GLU A 716 -10.65 -15.15 50.87
N HIS A 717 -11.58 -15.87 51.45
CA HIS A 717 -11.67 -17.32 51.26
C HIS A 717 -12.09 -17.69 49.83
N ALA A 718 -13.03 -16.97 49.25
CA ALA A 718 -13.40 -17.10 47.85
C ALA A 718 -12.19 -16.85 46.90
N ARG A 719 -11.38 -15.84 47.20
CA ARG A 719 -10.14 -15.57 46.47
C ARG A 719 -9.15 -16.74 46.57
N GLN A 720 -8.98 -17.32 47.76
CA GLN A 720 -8.07 -18.48 47.96
C GLN A 720 -8.55 -19.71 47.19
N ILE A 721 -9.86 -19.95 47.08
CA ILE A 721 -10.44 -21.05 46.31
C ILE A 721 -10.17 -20.84 44.82
N VAL A 722 -10.38 -19.63 44.31
CA VAL A 722 -10.10 -19.27 42.92
C VAL A 722 -8.59 -19.45 42.64
N GLN A 723 -7.74 -18.97 43.53
CA GLN A 723 -6.29 -19.09 43.39
C GLN A 723 -5.81 -20.56 43.40
N LYS A 724 -6.40 -21.39 44.25
CA LYS A 724 -6.16 -22.86 44.26
C LYS A 724 -6.66 -23.54 42.97
N ALA A 725 -7.77 -23.10 42.41
CA ALA A 725 -8.28 -23.63 41.16
C ALA A 725 -7.40 -23.25 39.97
N LEU A 726 -6.88 -22.03 39.94
CA LEU A 726 -5.95 -21.55 38.91
C LEU A 726 -4.61 -22.28 38.99
N SER A 727 -4.05 -22.45 40.20
CA SER A 727 -2.78 -23.16 40.40
C SER A 727 -2.81 -24.66 40.02
N LYS A 728 -4.01 -25.25 39.87
CA LYS A 728 -4.18 -26.59 39.34
C LYS A 728 -4.19 -26.68 37.83
N GLN A 729 -4.59 -25.60 37.16
CA GLN A 729 -4.75 -25.56 35.72
C GLN A 729 -3.58 -24.88 35.01
N PHE A 730 -2.98 -23.89 35.64
CA PHE A 730 -1.95 -23.03 35.06
C PHE A 730 -0.65 -23.14 35.86
N SER A 731 0.49 -23.13 35.20
CA SER A 731 1.79 -23.14 35.89
C SER A 731 1.96 -21.83 36.71
N PRO A 732 2.66 -21.92 37.85
CA PRO A 732 2.96 -20.72 38.65
C PRO A 732 3.74 -19.66 37.83
N GLU A 733 4.61 -20.12 36.95
CA GLU A 733 5.39 -19.27 36.06
C GLU A 733 4.49 -18.44 35.17
N PHE A 734 3.50 -19.03 34.50
CA PHE A 734 2.54 -18.34 33.67
C PHE A 734 1.71 -17.31 34.44
N LEU A 735 1.21 -17.68 35.63
CA LEU A 735 0.41 -16.78 36.46
C LEU A 735 1.20 -15.56 36.95
N ASN A 736 2.50 -15.72 37.22
CA ASN A 736 3.37 -14.61 37.64
C ASN A 736 3.73 -13.62 36.54
N ARG A 737 3.53 -13.97 35.28
CA ARG A 737 3.75 -13.10 34.12
C ARG A 737 2.55 -12.23 33.78
N LEU A 738 1.39 -12.50 34.40
CA LEU A 738 0.19 -11.68 34.22
C LEU A 738 0.28 -10.39 35.02
N ASP A 739 -0.12 -9.28 34.42
CA ASP A 739 -0.19 -7.98 35.12
C ASP A 739 -1.25 -8.01 36.22
N GLU A 740 -2.44 -8.57 35.90
CA GLU A 740 -3.55 -8.68 36.87
C GLU A 740 -4.48 -9.86 36.53
N ILE A 741 -4.98 -10.49 37.59
CA ILE A 741 -6.06 -11.45 37.52
C ILE A 741 -7.34 -10.74 37.97
N ILE A 742 -8.29 -10.59 37.06
CA ILE A 742 -9.50 -9.78 37.25
C ILE A 742 -10.71 -10.69 37.35
N THR A 743 -11.39 -10.63 38.50
CA THR A 743 -12.61 -11.39 38.76
C THR A 743 -13.82 -10.56 38.42
N PHE A 744 -14.74 -11.13 37.65
CA PHE A 744 -16.03 -10.55 37.28
C PHE A 744 -17.08 -11.04 38.26
N ASP A 745 -17.84 -10.12 38.81
CA ASP A 745 -18.93 -10.40 39.72
C ASP A 745 -20.17 -10.91 38.95
N GLN A 746 -21.03 -11.66 39.66
CA GLN A 746 -22.32 -12.09 39.11
C GLN A 746 -23.25 -10.87 38.98
N LEU A 747 -24.05 -10.85 37.92
CA LEU A 747 -25.01 -9.77 37.66
C LEU A 747 -26.26 -9.97 38.53
N ASP A 748 -26.73 -8.92 39.15
CA ASP A 748 -28.02 -8.87 39.84
C ASP A 748 -29.12 -8.35 38.89
N LEU A 749 -30.36 -8.40 39.31
CA LEU A 749 -31.53 -7.97 38.52
C LEU A 749 -31.47 -6.47 38.16
N ASP A 750 -30.97 -5.66 39.09
CA ASP A 750 -30.85 -4.21 38.83
C ASP A 750 -29.77 -3.89 37.79
N ALA A 751 -28.67 -4.60 37.82
CA ALA A 751 -27.64 -4.53 36.77
C ALA A 751 -28.19 -4.94 35.39
N ILE A 752 -29.04 -5.97 35.36
CA ILE A 752 -29.64 -6.43 34.09
C ILE A 752 -30.60 -5.39 33.53
N LYS A 753 -31.40 -4.71 34.35
CA LYS A 753 -32.22 -3.59 33.89
C LYS A 753 -31.38 -2.49 33.25
N GLN A 754 -30.25 -2.13 33.85
CA GLN A 754 -29.33 -1.15 33.27
C GLN A 754 -28.68 -1.65 31.96
N ILE A 755 -28.39 -2.96 31.88
CA ILE A 755 -27.88 -3.55 30.65
C ILE A 755 -28.92 -3.48 29.51
N ILE A 756 -30.20 -3.70 29.83
CA ILE A 756 -31.29 -3.52 28.87
C ILE A 756 -31.31 -2.10 28.33
N ASP A 757 -31.18 -1.08 29.19
CA ASP A 757 -31.14 0.31 28.75
C ASP A 757 -29.93 0.60 27.80
N VAL A 758 -28.80 -0.03 28.05
CA VAL A 758 -27.62 0.11 27.15
C VAL A 758 -27.84 -0.58 25.80
N GLU A 759 -28.37 -1.81 25.79
CA GLU A 759 -28.66 -2.58 24.56
C GLU A 759 -29.77 -1.91 23.72
N LEU A 760 -30.81 -1.36 24.39
CA LEU A 760 -31.89 -0.68 23.71
C LEU A 760 -31.51 0.65 23.05
N LYS A 761 -30.43 1.31 23.49
CA LYS A 761 -29.95 2.55 22.85
C LYS A 761 -29.75 2.38 21.33
N GLY A 762 -29.18 1.24 20.90
CA GLY A 762 -29.00 0.92 19.51
C GLY A 762 -30.32 0.69 18.75
N LEU A 763 -31.30 0.07 19.42
CA LEU A 763 -32.63 -0.15 18.88
C LEU A 763 -33.41 1.18 18.77
N TYR A 764 -33.39 1.99 19.82
CA TYR A 764 -34.03 3.30 19.80
C TYR A 764 -33.53 4.21 18.69
N ARG A 765 -32.23 4.18 18.42
CA ARG A 765 -31.66 4.95 17.29
C ARG A 765 -32.21 4.47 15.95
N ARG A 766 -32.23 3.15 15.71
CA ARG A 766 -32.78 2.57 14.47
C ARG A 766 -34.25 2.89 14.27
N ILE A 767 -35.03 2.86 15.35
CA ILE A 767 -36.45 3.18 15.31
C ILE A 767 -36.68 4.69 15.09
N SER A 768 -35.82 5.53 15.71
CA SER A 768 -35.84 6.98 15.46
C SER A 768 -35.49 7.33 14.01
N ASP A 769 -34.57 6.60 13.38
CA ASP A 769 -34.22 6.76 11.94
C ASP A 769 -35.41 6.38 11.04
N LEU A 770 -36.33 5.52 11.50
CA LEU A 770 -37.61 5.19 10.84
C LEU A 770 -38.71 6.20 11.11
N GLY A 771 -38.47 7.20 11.95
CA GLY A 771 -39.41 8.28 12.29
C GLY A 771 -40.34 7.97 13.46
N TYR A 772 -40.05 6.96 14.33
CA TYR A 772 -40.82 6.59 15.47
C TYR A 772 -40.02 6.75 16.76
N THR A 773 -40.74 6.89 17.92
CA THR A 773 -40.12 6.88 19.24
C THR A 773 -40.69 5.75 20.06
N VAL A 774 -39.88 5.18 20.97
CA VAL A 774 -40.32 4.08 21.84
C VAL A 774 -40.14 4.48 23.30
N ASP A 775 -41.16 4.27 24.09
CA ASP A 775 -41.13 4.45 25.53
C ASP A 775 -41.44 3.10 26.21
N LEU A 776 -40.50 2.62 27.03
CA LEU A 776 -40.56 1.31 27.67
C LEU A 776 -40.80 1.50 29.18
N SER A 777 -41.91 0.99 29.69
CA SER A 777 -42.21 1.08 31.10
C SER A 777 -41.27 0.22 31.98
N ASP A 778 -41.08 0.61 33.26
CA ASP A 778 -40.20 -0.13 34.16
C ASP A 778 -40.72 -1.55 34.44
N GLU A 779 -42.02 -1.78 34.37
CA GLU A 779 -42.62 -3.11 34.49
C GLU A 779 -42.30 -4.01 33.30
N ALA A 780 -42.29 -3.43 32.08
CA ALA A 780 -41.88 -4.14 30.88
C ALA A 780 -40.39 -4.46 30.92
N LYS A 781 -39.53 -3.52 31.36
CA LYS A 781 -38.10 -3.78 31.59
C LYS A 781 -37.86 -4.92 32.58
N GLN A 782 -38.59 -4.93 33.67
CA GLN A 782 -38.49 -5.99 34.66
C GLN A 782 -38.90 -7.34 34.10
N PHE A 783 -39.98 -7.38 33.33
CA PHE A 783 -40.43 -8.60 32.65
C PHE A 783 -39.34 -9.15 31.68
N VAL A 784 -38.78 -8.29 30.84
CA VAL A 784 -37.70 -8.68 29.90
C VAL A 784 -36.45 -9.09 30.68
N ALA A 785 -36.12 -8.45 31.79
CA ALA A 785 -35.00 -8.83 32.65
C ALA A 785 -35.19 -10.23 33.25
N GLU A 786 -36.38 -10.53 33.76
CA GLU A 786 -36.72 -11.84 34.34
C GLU A 786 -36.68 -12.96 33.29
N LYS A 787 -37.15 -12.73 32.07
CA LYS A 787 -37.16 -13.71 31.00
C LYS A 787 -35.77 -13.82 30.28
N GLY A 788 -34.99 -12.72 30.30
CA GLY A 788 -33.66 -12.65 29.67
C GLY A 788 -32.50 -13.02 30.58
N TYR A 789 -32.75 -13.28 31.86
CA TYR A 789 -31.72 -13.67 32.82
C TYR A 789 -31.76 -15.15 33.16
N ASP A 790 -30.62 -15.80 33.04
CA ASP A 790 -30.43 -17.16 33.50
C ASP A 790 -29.23 -17.24 34.45
N VAL A 791 -29.37 -17.91 35.56
CA VAL A 791 -28.34 -18.05 36.61
C VAL A 791 -27.09 -18.76 36.08
N GLN A 792 -27.22 -19.60 35.05
CA GLN A 792 -26.11 -20.33 34.46
C GLN A 792 -25.44 -19.57 33.30
N PHE A 793 -26.24 -18.87 32.49
CA PHE A 793 -25.82 -18.20 31.28
C PHE A 793 -25.68 -16.67 31.40
N GLY A 794 -26.01 -16.11 32.55
CA GLY A 794 -25.97 -14.67 32.85
C GLY A 794 -26.88 -13.87 31.92
N ALA A 795 -26.40 -12.74 31.42
CA ALA A 795 -27.10 -11.86 30.48
C ALA A 795 -27.08 -12.33 29.02
N ARG A 796 -26.50 -13.52 28.69
CA ARG A 796 -26.40 -14.01 27.30
C ARG A 796 -27.76 -14.21 26.60
N PRO A 797 -28.82 -14.72 27.30
CA PRO A 797 -30.16 -14.83 26.70
C PRO A 797 -30.88 -13.50 26.52
N LEU A 798 -30.43 -12.42 27.18
CA LEU A 798 -31.09 -11.11 27.18
C LEU A 798 -31.32 -10.53 25.79
N LYS A 799 -30.33 -10.67 24.93
CA LYS A 799 -30.45 -10.20 23.53
C LYS A 799 -31.58 -10.90 22.76
N ARG A 800 -31.75 -12.21 23.00
CA ARG A 800 -32.85 -12.95 22.39
C ARG A 800 -34.20 -12.54 23.01
N ALA A 801 -34.21 -12.29 24.32
CA ALA A 801 -35.44 -11.82 25.01
C ALA A 801 -35.84 -10.42 24.48
N ILE A 802 -34.89 -9.49 24.29
CA ILE A 802 -35.17 -8.20 23.67
C ILE A 802 -35.70 -8.39 22.23
N GLN A 803 -35.11 -9.25 21.47
CA GLN A 803 -35.56 -9.53 20.09
C GLN A 803 -36.99 -10.08 20.08
N SER A 804 -37.26 -11.15 20.82
CA SER A 804 -38.56 -11.84 20.78
C SER A 804 -39.71 -11.08 21.46
N TYR A 805 -39.39 -10.30 22.51
CA TYR A 805 -40.45 -9.60 23.24
C TYR A 805 -40.60 -8.13 22.83
N ILE A 806 -39.56 -7.48 22.30
CA ILE A 806 -39.60 -6.06 21.95
C ILE A 806 -39.50 -5.85 20.43
N GLU A 807 -38.45 -6.35 19.78
CA GLU A 807 -38.20 -6.09 18.34
C GLU A 807 -39.30 -6.71 17.47
N ASP A 808 -39.71 -7.97 17.75
CA ASP A 808 -40.74 -8.66 16.98
C ASP A 808 -42.10 -7.94 17.12
N GLY A 809 -42.46 -7.50 18.32
CA GLY A 809 -43.71 -6.78 18.53
C GLY A 809 -43.77 -5.40 17.87
N ILE A 810 -42.65 -4.65 17.91
CA ILE A 810 -42.54 -3.37 17.20
C ILE A 810 -42.60 -3.59 15.69
N SER A 811 -41.91 -4.63 15.19
CA SER A 811 -41.90 -4.96 13.75
C SER A 811 -43.32 -5.29 13.26
N GLU A 812 -44.10 -6.04 14.03
CA GLU A 812 -45.48 -6.36 13.68
C GLU A 812 -46.38 -5.10 13.58
N LEU A 813 -46.22 -4.16 14.51
CA LEU A 813 -46.93 -2.88 14.47
C LEU A 813 -46.56 -2.03 13.25
N ILE A 814 -45.29 -1.99 12.91
CA ILE A 814 -44.80 -1.22 11.74
C ILE A 814 -45.28 -1.84 10.43
N ILE A 815 -45.26 -3.18 10.32
CA ILE A 815 -45.68 -3.91 9.11
C ILE A 815 -47.20 -3.80 8.88
N ASN A 816 -47.99 -3.82 9.95
CA ASN A 816 -49.46 -3.71 9.85
C ASN A 816 -49.93 -2.31 9.40
N GLY A 817 -49.01 -1.31 9.39
CA GLY A 817 -49.30 -0.01 8.80
C GLY A 817 -50.20 0.91 9.65
N ASP A 818 -50.48 0.56 10.90
CA ASP A 818 -51.37 1.31 11.81
C ASP A 818 -50.72 2.50 12.54
N LEU A 819 -49.41 2.76 12.23
CA LEU A 819 -48.63 3.79 12.91
C LEU A 819 -48.55 5.09 12.10
N PRO A 820 -49.08 6.23 12.62
CA PRO A 820 -48.84 7.54 12.00
C PRO A 820 -47.36 7.92 12.14
N THR A 821 -46.84 8.63 11.15
CA THR A 821 -45.45 9.15 11.15
C THR A 821 -45.26 10.05 12.39
N GLY A 822 -44.24 9.73 13.19
CA GLY A 822 -43.94 10.45 14.44
C GLY A 822 -44.65 9.88 15.70
N ALA A 823 -45.31 8.72 15.62
CA ALA A 823 -45.95 8.09 16.77
C ALA A 823 -44.97 7.67 17.85
N VAL A 824 -45.41 7.71 19.11
CA VAL A 824 -44.70 7.21 20.28
C VAL A 824 -45.27 5.85 20.64
N ILE A 825 -44.48 4.79 20.58
CA ILE A 825 -44.87 3.43 20.92
C ILE A 825 -44.64 3.22 22.42
N HIS A 826 -45.69 3.11 23.18
CA HIS A 826 -45.65 2.79 24.64
C HIS A 826 -45.69 1.28 24.85
N ILE A 827 -44.64 0.75 25.46
CA ILE A 827 -44.54 -0.68 25.76
C ILE A 827 -44.76 -0.91 27.26
N GLY A 828 -45.84 -1.59 27.59
CA GLY A 828 -46.22 -1.94 28.96
C GLY A 828 -46.29 -3.45 29.17
N LYS A 829 -46.51 -3.88 30.40
CA LYS A 829 -46.80 -5.27 30.75
C LYS A 829 -48.32 -5.45 30.88
N ALA A 830 -48.89 -6.50 30.29
CA ALA A 830 -50.29 -6.85 30.45
C ALA A 830 -50.56 -7.30 31.90
N ALA A 831 -51.65 -6.82 32.51
CA ALA A 831 -51.96 -7.11 33.92
C ALA A 831 -52.27 -8.60 34.20
N ASP A 832 -52.82 -9.32 33.21
CA ASP A 832 -53.29 -10.70 33.33
C ASP A 832 -52.57 -11.73 32.46
N LYS A 833 -51.56 -11.32 31.67
CA LYS A 833 -50.84 -12.21 30.77
C LYS A 833 -49.32 -12.00 30.91
N GLU A 834 -48.55 -13.05 30.64
CA GLU A 834 -47.09 -13.01 30.50
C GLU A 834 -46.68 -12.48 29.11
N GLU A 835 -47.24 -11.35 28.68
CA GLU A 835 -47.00 -10.71 27.38
C GLU A 835 -46.82 -9.20 27.55
N LEU A 836 -46.10 -8.58 26.63
CA LEU A 836 -46.00 -7.13 26.57
C LEU A 836 -47.16 -6.55 25.75
N THR A 837 -47.64 -5.38 26.14
CA THR A 837 -48.64 -4.60 25.40
C THR A 837 -47.97 -3.44 24.73
N PHE A 838 -48.37 -3.21 23.49
CA PHE A 838 -47.89 -2.11 22.66
C PHE A 838 -49.04 -1.15 22.40
N ASN A 839 -48.94 0.07 22.89
CA ASN A 839 -49.94 1.12 22.72
C ASN A 839 -49.32 2.29 21.96
N ILE A 840 -50.14 2.98 21.18
CA ILE A 840 -49.69 4.13 20.36
C ILE A 840 -50.06 5.44 21.08
#